data_15329a1a98e98a32b8e3ed71eca7cde9
#
_entry.id   15329a1a98e98a32b8e3ed71eca7cde9
#
_cell.length_a   1.000
_cell.length_b   1.000
_cell.length_c   1.000
_cell.angle_alpha   90.00
_cell.angle_beta   90.00
_cell.angle_gamma   90.00
#
_symmetry.space_group_name_H-M   'P 1'
#
loop_
_entity.id
_entity.type
_entity.pdbx_description
1 polymer ?
#
loop_
_entity_poly.entity_id
_entity_poly.type
_entity_poly.pdbx_seq_one_letter_code
_entity_poly.pdbx_strand_id
1 'polypeptide(L)'
;MKNATSYDSMDHLEGNPLLMGSTKNYFGRKRSCNIVRNCTLSLLVTCLLILVAGLLFSIVSYVKVREDLKFMLETCRRDALAPSTAGPSGVAQENVTIVNTTGTAADIADNNYVINSMQRSLGLASAHDFTDGAQLGRQQVVWPAPSISPLGVYASAAVAAENGMCSEIGRNAMIQGGNAVDAAVATTICMSVMNPQHNGLGGGHFMTIYDSRTGQCVAIDARETAPSGASKTMYNKPLDAIFGWRAIAVPGELHGLWTAHSKYGKATWKSLIEPTLSLLEKGYPVSTALAEVLARSRRIKTEPSLRIFINPATGDVYKAGDVMRRPVLAQTLRQIADSADPVKLFYRGSLGQKIAQEFQSNGAIIKLEDLSTYKSIVREPIITKMSNGLVACGPPPPSSAAVTHLILNLLSGFPVSSKNVSTVEGTVEIYHKFLEAMKLAYGQRRVLGDMDFVKQAFPLAKTFTRKDFVDLLRAKITRMVHPAGYYGGDTSAEKNDHGTTHISVLDSDGMAVALTSSVNLEFGASKRSESTGIIWNDSMDDFTTSPAPDAFGFGPSSVNIIEPGKRPMSSMSPTVVYDWKSGKVKLVIGAAGGSRIISGVAYVAMQTLLLNDTVKAAVDKPRLHDQLSISNFAEYEAGFPQALITGLKERGHKLRVGFSAISAVTAVQTSGNRVLANSDVRKGPASYIAGF
;
A
#
# COMPACT_ATOMS: atom_id res chain seq x y z
N MET A 1 -45.04 -25.91 -40.65
CA MET A 1 -46.46 -26.12 -40.35
C MET A 1 -46.72 -25.38 -39.06
N LYS A 2 -47.33 -24.24 -39.17
CA LYS A 2 -48.70 -23.87 -38.79
C LYS A 2 -48.87 -23.89 -37.28
N ASN A 3 -49.33 -22.90 -36.55
CA ASN A 3 -49.98 -21.58 -36.70
C ASN A 3 -50.07 -21.05 -35.26
N ALA A 4 -49.78 -19.85 -34.92
CA ALA A 4 -50.56 -18.61 -35.09
C ALA A 4 -51.91 -18.65 -34.33
N THR A 5 -52.13 -17.72 -33.45
CA THR A 5 -52.93 -16.51 -33.49
C THR A 5 -53.28 -16.14 -32.05
N SER A 6 -53.17 -14.99 -31.53
CA SER A 6 -53.52 -13.58 -31.82
C SER A 6 -54.81 -13.13 -31.11
N TYR A 7 -54.75 -11.85 -30.70
CA TYR A 7 -55.85 -10.86 -30.54
C TYR A 7 -56.68 -10.95 -29.25
N ASP A 8 -57.20 -9.91 -28.66
CA ASP A 8 -57.25 -8.44 -28.80
C ASP A 8 -58.01 -7.93 -27.56
N SER A 9 -57.66 -6.89 -26.97
CA SER A 9 -58.03 -5.47 -27.11
C SER A 9 -59.33 -5.02 -26.41
N MET A 10 -59.25 -3.79 -25.94
CA MET A 10 -60.30 -2.74 -25.81
C MET A 10 -61.29 -2.87 -24.65
N ASP A 11 -61.79 -1.86 -24.04
CA ASP A 11 -61.67 -0.39 -24.06
C ASP A 11 -62.70 0.18 -23.07
N HIS A 12 -62.41 1.38 -22.55
CA HIS A 12 -63.35 2.47 -22.22
C HIS A 12 -64.45 2.31 -21.15
N LEU A 13 -64.63 3.20 -20.23
CA LEU A 13 -65.26 4.51 -20.23
C LEU A 13 -65.45 5.07 -18.81
N GLU A 14 -64.99 6.24 -18.57
CA GLU A 14 -65.67 7.47 -18.18
C GLU A 14 -66.81 7.43 -17.16
N GLY A 15 -66.72 8.39 -16.21
CA GLY A 15 -67.94 8.91 -15.57
C GLY A 15 -67.74 9.63 -14.25
N ASN A 16 -67.44 10.90 -14.26
CA ASN A 16 -67.76 11.90 -13.26
C ASN A 16 -69.27 12.30 -13.46
N PRO A 17 -70.02 13.07 -12.64
CA PRO A 17 -69.61 13.91 -11.48
C PRO A 17 -70.70 14.13 -10.38
N LEU A 18 -70.37 14.97 -9.37
CA LEU A 18 -71.20 15.93 -8.64
C LEU A 18 -72.25 15.47 -7.59
N LEU A 19 -72.17 15.94 -6.35
CA LEU A 19 -72.86 17.07 -5.76
C LEU A 19 -72.80 17.10 -4.23
N MET A 20 -72.44 18.27 -3.74
CA MET A 20 -72.91 19.06 -2.57
C MET A 20 -73.34 18.39 -1.28
N GLY A 21 -72.78 18.98 -0.19
CA GLY A 21 -73.39 18.92 1.15
C GLY A 21 -72.55 19.60 2.21
N SER A 22 -72.73 20.86 2.40
CA SER A 22 -72.29 21.76 3.47
C SER A 22 -72.61 21.23 4.86
N THR A 23 -71.71 21.37 5.86
CA THR A 23 -71.99 22.11 7.09
C THR A 23 -70.70 22.27 7.94
N LYS A 24 -70.60 23.45 8.50
CA LYS A 24 -69.61 24.01 9.44
C LYS A 24 -69.38 23.13 10.65
N ASN A 25 -68.13 23.06 11.14
CA ASN A 25 -67.89 23.34 12.54
C ASN A 25 -66.44 23.84 12.80
N TYR A 26 -66.38 25.05 13.31
CA TYR A 26 -65.30 25.72 13.98
C TYR A 26 -65.02 24.94 15.29
N PHE A 27 -63.79 24.41 15.46
CA PHE A 27 -63.05 24.29 16.73
C PHE A 27 -61.84 23.38 16.49
N GLY A 28 -60.62 23.97 16.41
CA GLY A 28 -59.42 23.17 16.29
C GLY A 28 -58.12 23.93 16.02
N ARG A 29 -58.12 25.24 16.04
CA ARG A 29 -56.93 26.05 15.65
C ARG A 29 -55.97 26.48 16.80
N LYS A 30 -56.19 26.07 18.03
CA LYS A 30 -55.30 26.45 19.18
C LYS A 30 -54.37 25.33 19.67
N ARG A 31 -54.56 24.07 19.31
CA ARG A 31 -53.63 22.96 19.75
C ARG A 31 -52.43 22.72 18.82
N SER A 32 -52.53 23.00 17.52
CA SER A 32 -51.49 22.76 16.54
C SER A 32 -50.30 23.71 16.67
N CYS A 33 -50.54 24.97 17.10
CA CYS A 33 -49.47 25.97 17.22
C CYS A 33 -48.52 25.77 18.43
N ASN A 34 -49.02 25.12 19.49
CA ASN A 34 -48.20 24.81 20.68
C ASN A 34 -47.32 23.57 20.51
N ILE A 35 -47.74 22.61 19.72
CA ILE A 35 -46.94 21.41 19.43
C ILE A 35 -45.75 21.79 18.54
N VAL A 36 -45.92 22.58 17.51
CA VAL A 36 -44.85 23.04 16.61
C VAL A 36 -43.86 23.92 17.39
N ARG A 37 -44.33 24.82 18.26
CA ARG A 37 -43.46 25.67 19.09
C ARG A 37 -42.64 24.88 20.12
N ASN A 38 -43.22 23.82 20.70
CA ASN A 38 -42.50 22.96 21.64
C ASN A 38 -41.48 22.02 20.91
N CYS A 39 -41.79 21.54 19.71
CA CYS A 39 -40.83 20.76 18.90
C CYS A 39 -39.64 21.62 18.45
N THR A 40 -39.86 22.87 18.00
CA THR A 40 -38.76 23.77 17.62
C THR A 40 -37.92 24.20 18.83
N LEU A 41 -38.51 24.42 19.99
CA LEU A 41 -37.76 24.74 21.20
C LEU A 41 -36.92 23.54 21.68
N SER A 42 -37.46 22.32 21.63
CA SER A 42 -36.74 21.09 21.94
C SER A 42 -35.56 20.85 21.01
N LEU A 43 -35.74 21.06 19.68
CA LEU A 43 -34.65 20.95 18.70
C LEU A 43 -33.54 21.98 18.93
N LEU A 44 -33.90 23.24 19.23
CA LEU A 44 -32.92 24.31 19.56
C LEU A 44 -32.13 24.00 20.82
N VAL A 45 -32.79 23.48 21.87
CA VAL A 45 -32.12 23.07 23.12
C VAL A 45 -31.18 21.90 22.85
N THR A 46 -31.59 20.91 22.06
CA THR A 46 -30.73 19.77 21.72
C THR A 46 -29.51 20.18 20.91
N CYS A 47 -29.67 21.08 19.93
CA CYS A 47 -28.54 21.62 19.15
C CYS A 47 -27.58 22.43 20.03
N LEU A 48 -28.11 23.20 20.98
CA LEU A 48 -27.28 23.97 21.93
C LEU A 48 -26.49 23.06 22.86
N LEU A 49 -27.11 21.96 23.35
CA LEU A 49 -26.43 20.97 24.18
C LEU A 49 -25.31 20.25 23.43
N ILE A 50 -25.52 19.91 22.14
CA ILE A 50 -24.48 19.31 21.28
C ILE A 50 -23.32 20.29 21.07
N LEU A 51 -23.60 21.58 20.84
CA LEU A 51 -22.57 22.60 20.69
C LEU A 51 -21.76 22.80 21.97
N VAL A 52 -22.42 22.83 23.13
CA VAL A 52 -21.76 22.93 24.43
C VAL A 52 -20.91 21.70 24.73
N ALA A 53 -21.41 20.50 24.43
CA ALA A 53 -20.65 19.26 24.57
C ALA A 53 -19.42 19.23 23.65
N GLY A 54 -19.54 19.69 22.41
CA GLY A 54 -18.43 19.83 21.47
C GLY A 54 -17.36 20.82 21.94
N LEU A 55 -17.79 21.95 22.52
CA LEU A 55 -16.88 22.94 23.09
C LEU A 55 -16.14 22.39 24.32
N LEU A 56 -16.86 21.71 25.23
CA LEU A 56 -16.26 21.05 26.39
C LEU A 56 -15.26 19.95 25.99
N PHE A 57 -15.59 19.15 24.98
CA PHE A 57 -14.67 18.14 24.44
C PHE A 57 -13.39 18.78 23.87
N SER A 58 -13.53 19.89 23.14
CA SER A 58 -12.40 20.64 22.60
C SER A 58 -11.52 21.23 23.71
N ILE A 59 -12.11 21.76 24.79
CA ILE A 59 -11.38 22.29 25.94
C ILE A 59 -10.64 21.18 26.68
N VAL A 60 -11.29 20.03 26.92
CA VAL A 60 -10.66 18.87 27.56
C VAL A 60 -9.49 18.33 26.72
N SER A 61 -9.65 18.26 25.41
CA SER A 61 -8.59 17.84 24.51
C SER A 61 -7.42 18.83 24.51
N TYR A 62 -7.69 20.13 24.55
CA TYR A 62 -6.66 21.17 24.63
C TYR A 62 -5.89 21.11 25.96
N VAL A 63 -6.59 20.91 27.09
CA VAL A 63 -5.95 20.77 28.41
C VAL A 63 -5.06 19.53 28.44
N LYS A 64 -5.52 18.41 27.87
CA LYS A 64 -4.74 17.17 27.82
C LYS A 64 -3.47 17.32 26.98
N VAL A 65 -3.54 17.95 25.79
CA VAL A 65 -2.36 18.22 24.95
C VAL A 65 -1.36 19.12 25.69
N ARG A 66 -1.84 20.09 26.45
CA ARG A 66 -1.00 20.99 27.26
C ARG A 66 -0.28 20.25 28.41
N GLU A 67 -0.95 19.31 29.04
CA GLU A 67 -0.35 18.45 30.09
C GLU A 67 0.67 17.48 29.52
N ASP A 68 0.38 16.86 28.37
CA ASP A 68 1.30 15.96 27.67
C ASP A 68 2.56 16.72 27.18
N LEU A 69 2.41 17.98 26.74
CA LEU A 69 3.52 18.85 26.35
C LEU A 69 4.40 19.23 27.55
N LYS A 70 3.79 19.54 28.71
CA LYS A 70 4.53 19.79 29.96
C LYS A 70 5.32 18.56 30.40
N PHE A 71 4.70 17.37 30.36
CA PHE A 71 5.37 16.12 30.70
C PHE A 71 6.58 15.84 29.80
N MET A 72 6.44 16.05 28.49
CA MET A 72 7.57 15.91 27.55
C MET A 72 8.70 16.91 27.83
N LEU A 73 8.38 18.17 28.12
CA LEU A 73 9.36 19.18 28.46
C LEU A 73 10.10 18.88 29.78
N GLU A 74 9.42 18.33 30.78
CA GLU A 74 10.03 17.89 32.04
C GLU A 74 10.91 16.65 31.86
N THR A 75 10.54 15.73 30.97
CA THR A 75 11.33 14.55 30.64
C THR A 75 12.59 14.94 29.89
N CYS A 76 12.52 15.80 28.88
CA CYS A 76 13.70 16.36 28.19
C CYS A 76 14.64 17.11 29.14
N ARG A 77 14.08 17.79 30.15
CA ARG A 77 14.89 18.50 31.17
C ARG A 77 15.61 17.53 32.12
N ARG A 78 15.03 16.38 32.46
CA ARG A 78 15.68 15.34 33.27
C ARG A 78 16.80 14.66 32.51
N ASP A 79 16.62 14.34 31.24
CA ASP A 79 17.63 13.71 30.39
C ASP A 79 18.83 14.62 30.12
N ALA A 80 18.61 15.95 30.10
CA ALA A 80 19.67 16.95 29.98
C ALA A 80 20.50 17.15 31.27
N LEU A 81 20.03 16.64 32.43
CA LEU A 81 20.66 16.82 33.74
C LEU A 81 21.31 15.52 34.30
N ALA A 82 21.34 14.41 33.55
CA ALA A 82 21.99 13.19 33.95
C ALA A 82 23.52 13.30 33.76
N PRO A 83 24.35 13.03 34.78
CA PRO A 83 25.81 13.15 34.67
C PRO A 83 26.40 12.04 33.82
N SER A 84 27.09 12.40 32.75
CA SER A 84 27.89 11.46 31.94
C SER A 84 29.21 11.17 32.62
N THR A 85 29.42 9.91 32.98
CA THR A 85 30.73 9.37 33.40
C THR A 85 31.48 8.85 32.18
N ALA A 86 32.35 9.68 31.59
CA ALA A 86 33.49 9.26 30.76
C ALA A 86 34.47 10.43 30.64
N GLY A 87 35.72 10.21 30.93
CA GLY A 87 36.79 11.18 31.05
C GLY A 87 37.36 11.69 29.70
N PRO A 88 38.43 12.53 29.71
CA PRO A 88 38.44 13.73 28.88
C PRO A 88 39.29 13.63 27.61
N SER A 89 38.81 14.25 26.53
CA SER A 89 39.70 14.82 25.51
C SER A 89 39.03 16.10 24.97
N GLY A 90 39.81 17.20 25.10
CA GLY A 90 39.31 18.56 24.98
C GLY A 90 38.85 19.02 23.59
N VAL A 91 37.82 19.83 23.60
CA VAL A 91 37.60 20.96 22.69
C VAL A 91 36.64 21.96 23.41
N ALA A 92 36.85 23.24 23.13
CA ALA A 92 36.40 24.45 23.81
C ALA A 92 34.95 24.51 24.26
N GLN A 93 34.73 25.05 25.47
CA GLN A 93 33.46 25.49 26.03
C GLN A 93 33.07 26.84 25.44
N GLU A 94 31.89 26.93 24.84
CA GLU A 94 31.15 28.17 24.73
C GLU A 94 30.02 28.21 25.78
N ASN A 95 30.02 29.24 26.58
CA ASN A 95 29.10 29.49 27.69
C ASN A 95 27.71 29.85 27.18
N VAL A 96 26.69 29.07 27.53
CA VAL A 96 25.27 29.45 27.38
C VAL A 96 24.73 29.94 28.73
N THR A 97 24.45 31.23 28.83
CA THR A 97 23.80 31.86 29.98
C THR A 97 22.28 31.76 29.81
N ILE A 98 21.62 31.08 30.75
CA ILE A 98 20.13 31.03 30.81
C ILE A 98 19.64 32.22 31.61
N VAL A 99 18.84 33.09 30.97
CA VAL A 99 18.14 34.21 31.63
C VAL A 99 16.68 33.79 31.84
N ASN A 100 16.24 33.81 33.11
CA ASN A 100 14.84 33.67 33.51
C ASN A 100 14.16 35.05 33.36
N THR A 101 13.09 35.13 32.60
CA THR A 101 12.23 36.31 32.60
C THR A 101 10.76 35.92 32.74
N THR A 102 10.13 36.45 33.79
CA THR A 102 8.69 36.65 33.93
C THR A 102 8.36 38.05 33.40
N GLY A 103 7.56 38.19 32.37
CA GLY A 103 7.28 39.51 31.81
C GLY A 103 6.17 39.63 30.79
N THR A 104 5.63 40.77 30.69
CA THR A 104 4.46 41.34 30.09
C THR A 104 4.49 41.50 28.56
N ALA A 105 3.41 41.96 27.95
CA ALA A 105 3.10 42.03 26.51
C ALA A 105 4.17 42.59 25.53
N ALA A 106 5.36 42.98 26.01
CA ALA A 106 6.53 43.35 25.17
C ALA A 106 7.28 42.12 24.62
N ASP A 107 7.03 40.93 25.17
CA ASP A 107 7.79 39.70 24.87
C ASP A 107 7.39 38.97 23.56
N ILE A 108 6.37 39.48 22.83
CA ILE A 108 5.95 38.91 21.56
C ILE A 108 6.94 39.22 20.42
N ALA A 109 7.67 40.32 20.53
CA ALA A 109 8.69 40.71 19.55
C ALA A 109 9.97 39.87 19.67
N ASP A 110 10.36 39.47 20.90
CA ASP A 110 11.56 38.66 21.14
C ASP A 110 11.35 37.19 20.79
N ASN A 111 10.14 36.66 20.94
CA ASN A 111 9.82 35.28 20.50
C ASN A 111 9.96 35.10 18.98
N ASN A 112 9.70 36.11 18.18
CA ASN A 112 9.93 36.07 16.73
C ASN A 112 11.43 36.04 16.38
N TYR A 113 12.28 36.65 17.23
CA TYR A 113 13.74 36.60 17.01
C TYR A 113 14.32 35.24 17.32
N VAL A 114 13.85 34.57 18.38
CA VAL A 114 14.30 33.20 18.75
C VAL A 114 13.80 32.16 17.71
N ILE A 115 12.55 32.27 17.24
CA ILE A 115 12.01 31.41 16.17
C ILE A 115 12.79 31.63 14.87
N ASN A 116 13.09 32.86 14.50
CA ASN A 116 13.89 33.17 13.31
C ASN A 116 15.36 32.74 13.45
N SER A 117 15.95 32.74 14.66
CA SER A 117 17.32 32.23 14.88
C SER A 117 17.37 30.70 14.84
N MET A 118 16.38 29.99 15.38
CA MET A 118 16.22 28.54 15.24
C MET A 118 15.95 28.12 13.80
N GLN A 119 15.14 28.87 13.06
CA GLN A 119 14.91 28.63 11.63
C GLN A 119 16.16 28.80 10.79
N ARG A 120 17.03 29.76 11.11
CA ARG A 120 18.35 29.92 10.43
C ARG A 120 19.32 28.81 10.77
N SER A 121 19.36 28.33 12.00
CA SER A 121 20.22 27.21 12.40
C SER A 121 19.78 25.86 11.84
N LEU A 122 18.47 25.72 11.48
CA LEU A 122 17.89 24.55 10.87
C LEU A 122 17.81 24.64 9.33
N GLY A 123 18.33 25.71 8.72
CA GLY A 123 18.30 25.90 7.26
C GLY A 123 16.89 26.13 6.69
N LEU A 124 15.94 26.59 7.52
CA LEU A 124 14.57 26.89 7.09
C LEU A 124 14.48 28.37 6.67
N ALA A 125 14.15 28.62 5.40
CA ALA A 125 13.95 29.97 4.88
C ALA A 125 12.75 30.68 5.55
N SER A 126 12.89 31.96 5.85
CA SER A 126 11.83 32.77 6.44
C SER A 126 10.70 33.07 5.45
N ALA A 127 9.47 33.16 5.94
CA ALA A 127 8.26 33.38 5.13
C ALA A 127 8.21 34.74 4.37
N HIS A 128 9.23 35.57 4.46
CA HIS A 128 9.29 36.91 3.84
C HIS A 128 10.14 36.99 2.56
N ASP A 129 10.80 35.88 2.12
CA ASP A 129 11.67 35.93 0.93
C ASP A 129 10.95 35.59 -0.39
N PHE A 130 9.62 35.52 -0.40
CA PHE A 130 8.86 35.16 -1.61
C PHE A 130 8.12 36.35 -2.22
N THR A 131 8.86 37.35 -2.69
CA THR A 131 8.32 38.41 -3.56
C THR A 131 9.18 38.55 -4.83
N ASP A 132 9.13 37.59 -5.70
CA ASP A 132 9.29 37.81 -7.14
C ASP A 132 9.05 36.50 -7.92
N GLY A 133 7.92 36.38 -8.62
CA GLY A 133 7.61 35.22 -9.47
C GLY A 133 8.60 35.00 -10.63
N ALA A 134 9.43 35.99 -10.95
CA ALA A 134 10.47 35.92 -11.97
C ALA A 134 11.76 35.21 -11.49
N GLN A 135 12.00 35.09 -10.17
CA GLN A 135 13.18 34.40 -9.62
C GLN A 135 12.94 32.90 -9.43
N LEU A 136 11.71 32.44 -9.25
CA LEU A 136 11.35 31.02 -9.10
C LEU A 136 11.75 30.18 -10.34
N GLY A 137 11.73 30.75 -11.53
CA GLY A 137 12.06 30.06 -12.80
C GLY A 137 13.53 29.62 -12.95
N ARG A 138 14.45 30.10 -12.09
CA ARG A 138 15.89 29.78 -12.16
C ARG A 138 16.41 29.01 -10.94
N GLN A 139 15.64 28.91 -9.85
CA GLN A 139 16.07 28.21 -8.66
C GLN A 139 16.03 26.68 -8.87
N GLN A 140 17.05 25.99 -8.35
CA GLN A 140 17.05 24.54 -8.27
C GLN A 140 16.19 24.05 -7.10
N VAL A 141 15.58 22.86 -7.26
CA VAL A 141 14.84 22.21 -6.18
C VAL A 141 15.83 21.67 -5.16
N VAL A 142 15.66 22.10 -3.90
CA VAL A 142 16.41 21.56 -2.78
C VAL A 142 15.67 20.34 -2.23
N TRP A 143 16.24 19.18 -2.43
CA TRP A 143 15.74 17.91 -1.87
C TRP A 143 16.33 17.67 -0.50
N PRO A 144 15.63 16.93 0.41
CA PRO A 144 16.21 16.53 1.68
C PRO A 144 17.42 15.62 1.47
N ALA A 145 18.29 15.54 2.49
CA ALA A 145 19.43 14.65 2.46
C ALA A 145 19.00 13.18 2.22
N PRO A 146 19.80 12.39 1.47
CA PRO A 146 19.49 10.98 1.25
C PRO A 146 19.37 10.20 2.57
N SER A 147 18.52 9.18 2.59
CA SER A 147 18.36 8.29 3.72
C SER A 147 19.61 7.44 3.97
N ILE A 148 19.66 6.78 5.13
CA ILE A 148 20.74 5.85 5.50
C ILE A 148 20.70 4.52 4.74
N SER A 149 19.64 4.22 3.94
CA SER A 149 19.57 2.97 3.17
C SER A 149 20.73 2.89 2.18
N PRO A 150 21.40 1.73 2.01
CA PRO A 150 22.53 1.62 1.11
C PRO A 150 22.09 1.59 -0.36
N LEU A 151 22.89 2.16 -1.27
CA LEU A 151 22.88 1.83 -2.68
C LEU A 151 23.72 0.56 -2.88
N GLY A 152 23.08 -0.56 -3.25
CA GLY A 152 23.81 -1.73 -3.72
C GLY A 152 24.33 -1.51 -5.13
N VAL A 153 25.60 -1.86 -5.36
CA VAL A 153 26.25 -1.79 -6.68
C VAL A 153 26.91 -3.13 -6.94
N TYR A 154 26.37 -3.87 -7.89
CA TYR A 154 26.80 -5.25 -8.18
C TYR A 154 27.22 -5.40 -9.63
N ALA A 155 27.93 -6.50 -9.91
CA ALA A 155 28.42 -6.80 -11.25
C ALA A 155 27.31 -7.34 -12.17
N SER A 156 26.50 -8.29 -11.68
CA SER A 156 25.61 -9.06 -12.57
C SER A 156 24.25 -9.43 -11.97
N ALA A 157 24.11 -9.57 -10.66
CA ALA A 157 22.88 -10.07 -10.04
C ALA A 157 22.56 -9.32 -8.75
N ALA A 158 21.26 -9.16 -8.43
CA ALA A 158 20.82 -8.57 -7.17
C ALA A 158 19.46 -9.11 -6.71
N VAL A 159 19.30 -9.17 -5.39
CA VAL A 159 18.06 -9.39 -4.67
C VAL A 159 17.80 -8.20 -3.76
N ALA A 160 16.64 -7.60 -3.87
CA ALA A 160 16.19 -6.53 -3.01
C ALA A 160 14.89 -6.94 -2.32
N ALA A 161 14.89 -6.94 -0.99
CA ALA A 161 13.74 -7.23 -0.13
C ALA A 161 13.79 -6.34 1.12
N GLU A 162 12.70 -6.30 1.88
CA GLU A 162 12.58 -5.49 3.10
C GLU A 162 13.41 -6.03 4.28
N ASN A 163 14.01 -7.21 4.16
CA ASN A 163 14.87 -7.82 5.20
C ASN A 163 16.17 -8.34 4.58
N GLY A 164 17.30 -7.87 5.12
CA GLY A 164 18.62 -8.18 4.60
C GLY A 164 18.98 -9.66 4.64
N MET A 165 18.62 -10.38 5.71
CA MET A 165 18.87 -11.82 5.80
C MET A 165 18.14 -12.57 4.69
N CYS A 166 16.94 -12.13 4.32
CA CYS A 166 16.18 -12.75 3.25
C CYS A 166 16.73 -12.41 1.86
N SER A 167 17.24 -11.18 1.66
CA SER A 167 17.99 -10.83 0.45
C SER A 167 19.24 -11.70 0.27
N GLU A 168 19.98 -11.96 1.37
CA GLU A 168 21.14 -12.84 1.38
C GLU A 168 20.79 -14.30 1.06
N ILE A 169 19.68 -14.82 1.60
CA ILE A 169 19.20 -16.18 1.28
C ILE A 169 18.88 -16.28 -0.22
N GLY A 170 18.19 -15.28 -0.80
CA GLY A 170 17.91 -15.26 -2.23
C GLY A 170 19.16 -15.16 -3.09
N ARG A 171 20.13 -14.29 -2.73
CA ARG A 171 21.42 -14.23 -3.40
C ARG A 171 22.15 -15.56 -3.36
N ASN A 172 22.18 -16.20 -2.19
CA ASN A 172 22.88 -17.47 -2.02
C ASN A 172 22.24 -18.60 -2.86
N ALA A 173 20.91 -18.59 -3.04
CA ALA A 173 20.24 -19.51 -3.94
C ALA A 173 20.75 -19.37 -5.39
N MET A 174 20.99 -18.13 -5.88
CA MET A 174 21.61 -17.90 -7.19
C MET A 174 23.07 -18.34 -7.25
N ILE A 175 23.88 -18.05 -6.24
CA ILE A 175 25.28 -18.49 -6.18
C ILE A 175 25.40 -20.03 -6.18
N GLN A 176 24.43 -20.73 -5.61
CA GLN A 176 24.35 -22.21 -5.59
C GLN A 176 23.80 -22.81 -6.89
N GLY A 177 23.63 -22.01 -7.95
CA GLY A 177 23.21 -22.47 -9.28
C GLY A 177 21.70 -22.33 -9.57
N GLY A 178 20.92 -21.78 -8.65
CA GLY A 178 19.55 -21.36 -8.89
C GLY A 178 19.48 -20.12 -9.79
N ASN A 179 18.27 -19.75 -10.21
CA ASN A 179 17.98 -18.56 -11.02
C ASN A 179 17.17 -17.52 -10.24
N ALA A 180 16.72 -16.46 -10.91
CA ALA A 180 15.94 -15.39 -10.29
C ALA A 180 14.62 -15.89 -9.65
N VAL A 181 13.99 -16.93 -10.21
CA VAL A 181 12.77 -17.53 -9.65
C VAL A 181 13.08 -18.26 -8.33
N ASP A 182 14.15 -19.04 -8.30
CA ASP A 182 14.61 -19.73 -7.07
C ASP A 182 14.93 -18.73 -5.97
N ALA A 183 15.65 -17.65 -6.32
CA ALA A 183 15.96 -16.57 -5.40
C ALA A 183 14.70 -15.89 -4.87
N ALA A 184 13.72 -15.58 -5.73
CA ALA A 184 12.46 -14.97 -5.32
C ALA A 184 11.66 -15.89 -4.38
N VAL A 185 11.58 -17.19 -4.66
CA VAL A 185 10.91 -18.18 -3.81
C VAL A 185 11.58 -18.27 -2.44
N ALA A 186 12.91 -18.43 -2.39
CA ALA A 186 13.65 -18.53 -1.14
C ALA A 186 13.51 -17.26 -0.30
N THR A 187 13.62 -16.08 -0.93
CA THR A 187 13.43 -14.79 -0.27
C THR A 187 12.02 -14.64 0.29
N THR A 188 10.98 -15.02 -0.48
CA THR A 188 9.57 -14.90 -0.03
C THR A 188 9.28 -15.80 1.17
N ILE A 189 9.78 -17.02 1.16
CA ILE A 189 9.65 -17.95 2.31
C ILE A 189 10.36 -17.39 3.53
N CYS A 190 11.56 -16.81 3.37
CA CYS A 190 12.26 -16.13 4.46
C CYS A 190 11.48 -14.92 4.98
N MET A 191 10.94 -14.09 4.09
CA MET A 191 10.14 -12.91 4.46
C MET A 191 8.90 -13.31 5.27
N SER A 192 8.27 -14.45 5.00
CA SER A 192 7.13 -14.96 5.78
C SER A 192 7.48 -15.29 7.24
N VAL A 193 8.76 -15.46 7.53
CA VAL A 193 9.30 -15.70 8.86
C VAL A 193 9.78 -14.41 9.52
N MET A 194 10.56 -13.61 8.79
CA MET A 194 11.20 -12.41 9.33
C MET A 194 10.23 -11.23 9.46
N ASN A 195 9.27 -11.11 8.54
CA ASN A 195 8.27 -10.05 8.50
C ASN A 195 6.84 -10.62 8.41
N PRO A 196 6.43 -11.45 9.39
CA PRO A 196 5.15 -12.18 9.37
C PRO A 196 3.93 -11.27 9.41
N GLN A 197 4.10 -10.01 9.77
CA GLN A 197 3.04 -9.00 9.72
C GLN A 197 2.66 -8.58 8.30
N HIS A 198 3.48 -8.88 7.30
CA HIS A 198 3.28 -8.41 5.93
C HIS A 198 2.92 -9.51 4.94
N ASN A 199 3.48 -10.70 5.08
CA ASN A 199 3.25 -11.83 4.16
C ASN A 199 3.38 -13.19 4.85
N GLY A 200 3.02 -14.24 4.14
CA GLY A 200 3.20 -15.62 4.59
C GLY A 200 2.31 -16.62 3.87
N LEU A 201 2.45 -17.89 4.24
CA LEU A 201 1.70 -19.01 3.64
C LEU A 201 0.17 -18.87 3.73
N GLY A 202 -0.32 -18.00 4.63
CA GLY A 202 -1.74 -17.72 4.79
C GLY A 202 -2.25 -16.56 3.93
N GLY A 203 -1.41 -15.99 3.06
CA GLY A 203 -1.73 -14.91 2.14
C GLY A 203 -1.68 -15.33 0.68
N GLY A 204 -1.30 -14.39 -0.19
CA GLY A 204 -1.14 -14.61 -1.62
C GLY A 204 -0.24 -13.56 -2.27
N HIS A 205 0.01 -13.74 -3.57
CA HIS A 205 0.89 -12.83 -4.30
C HIS A 205 0.52 -12.69 -5.78
N PHE A 206 1.07 -11.64 -6.38
CA PHE A 206 1.29 -11.56 -7.82
C PHE A 206 2.78 -11.58 -8.12
N MET A 207 3.17 -12.30 -9.17
CA MET A 207 4.54 -12.40 -9.63
C MET A 207 4.64 -12.12 -11.12
N THR A 208 5.63 -11.33 -11.51
CA THR A 208 6.03 -11.08 -12.90
C THR A 208 7.40 -11.68 -13.12
N ILE A 209 7.52 -12.57 -14.11
CA ILE A 209 8.79 -13.19 -14.52
C ILE A 209 9.08 -12.72 -15.94
N TYR A 210 10.27 -12.19 -16.18
CA TYR A 210 10.76 -11.85 -17.51
C TYR A 210 12.11 -12.53 -17.76
N ASP A 211 12.23 -13.26 -18.86
CA ASP A 211 13.49 -13.85 -19.32
C ASP A 211 14.01 -13.09 -20.54
N SER A 212 15.09 -12.35 -20.36
CA SER A 212 15.69 -11.53 -21.44
C SER A 212 16.25 -12.35 -22.61
N ARG A 213 16.56 -13.65 -22.39
CA ARG A 213 17.08 -14.55 -23.42
C ARG A 213 15.99 -14.96 -24.41
N THR A 214 14.77 -15.11 -23.94
CA THR A 214 13.60 -15.51 -24.74
C THR A 214 12.71 -14.32 -25.10
N GLY A 215 12.86 -13.19 -24.39
CA GLY A 215 11.95 -12.04 -24.48
C GLY A 215 10.57 -12.32 -23.92
N GLN A 216 10.38 -13.43 -23.22
CA GLN A 216 9.09 -13.81 -22.67
C GLN A 216 8.82 -13.18 -21.30
N CYS A 217 7.63 -12.65 -21.15
CA CYS A 217 7.10 -12.22 -19.88
C CYS A 217 5.90 -13.09 -19.48
N VAL A 218 5.86 -13.47 -18.21
CA VAL A 218 4.82 -14.31 -17.61
C VAL A 218 4.32 -13.67 -16.33
N ALA A 219 3.01 -13.76 -16.08
CA ALA A 219 2.40 -13.35 -14.83
C ALA A 219 1.85 -14.56 -14.08
N ILE A 220 2.12 -14.66 -12.78
CA ILE A 220 1.50 -15.65 -11.90
C ILE A 220 0.54 -14.91 -10.97
N ASP A 221 -0.73 -15.30 -11.02
CA ASP A 221 -1.80 -14.87 -10.16
C ASP A 221 -2.03 -15.92 -9.07
N ALA A 222 -1.50 -15.66 -7.90
CA ALA A 222 -1.70 -16.44 -6.69
C ALA A 222 -2.50 -15.64 -5.63
N ARG A 223 -3.38 -14.73 -6.11
CA ARG A 223 -4.30 -13.98 -5.26
C ARG A 223 -5.27 -14.92 -4.55
N GLU A 224 -5.63 -14.58 -3.34
CA GLU A 224 -6.63 -15.29 -2.55
C GLU A 224 -7.99 -15.30 -3.25
N THR A 225 -8.81 -16.31 -2.95
CA THR A 225 -10.17 -16.42 -3.50
C THR A 225 -11.21 -16.39 -2.39
N ALA A 226 -12.38 -15.82 -2.67
CA ALA A 226 -13.53 -15.92 -1.77
C ALA A 226 -13.96 -17.39 -1.61
N PRO A 227 -14.19 -17.89 -0.39
CA PRO A 227 -14.65 -19.24 -0.16
C PRO A 227 -16.04 -19.53 -0.77
N SER A 228 -16.38 -20.79 -0.99
CA SER A 228 -17.68 -21.20 -1.54
C SER A 228 -18.89 -20.75 -0.72
N GLY A 229 -18.71 -20.56 0.59
CA GLY A 229 -19.73 -20.05 1.49
C GLY A 229 -19.84 -18.52 1.54
N ALA A 230 -19.04 -17.80 0.75
CA ALA A 230 -19.06 -16.34 0.77
C ALA A 230 -20.29 -15.77 0.02
N SER A 231 -20.79 -14.63 0.48
CA SER A 231 -21.88 -13.91 -0.17
C SER A 231 -21.74 -12.40 0.02
N LYS A 232 -22.36 -11.63 -0.87
CA LYS A 232 -22.33 -10.16 -0.84
C LYS A 232 -22.92 -9.53 0.44
N THR A 233 -23.70 -10.28 1.20
CA THR A 233 -24.39 -9.81 2.41
C THR A 233 -23.89 -10.49 3.68
N MET A 234 -22.74 -11.17 3.63
CA MET A 234 -22.24 -11.97 4.77
C MET A 234 -21.73 -11.15 5.94
N TYR A 235 -21.42 -9.88 5.74
CA TYR A 235 -20.90 -9.00 6.79
C TYR A 235 -21.97 -8.01 7.24
N ASN A 236 -22.28 -8.02 8.53
CA ASN A 236 -23.21 -7.06 9.15
C ASN A 236 -22.49 -5.77 9.57
N LYS A 237 -21.20 -5.86 9.85
CA LYS A 237 -20.35 -4.75 10.25
C LYS A 237 -19.09 -4.72 9.37
N PRO A 238 -18.59 -3.54 8.96
CA PRO A 238 -17.37 -3.43 8.14
C PRO A 238 -16.16 -4.12 8.77
N LEU A 239 -16.02 -4.09 10.10
CA LEU A 239 -14.91 -4.71 10.81
C LEU A 239 -14.91 -6.25 10.76
N ASP A 240 -16.06 -6.87 10.47
CA ASP A 240 -16.16 -8.33 10.34
C ASP A 240 -15.47 -8.85 9.07
N ALA A 241 -15.24 -7.98 8.07
CA ALA A 241 -14.46 -8.28 6.86
C ALA A 241 -12.95 -8.16 7.10
N ILE A 242 -12.53 -7.44 8.16
CA ILE A 242 -11.13 -7.14 8.47
C ILE A 242 -10.58 -8.10 9.52
N PHE A 243 -11.36 -8.44 10.55
CA PHE A 243 -10.86 -9.18 11.69
C PHE A 243 -11.64 -10.47 11.96
N GLY A 244 -10.89 -11.48 12.39
CA GLY A 244 -11.46 -12.76 12.77
C GLY A 244 -11.49 -13.77 11.61
N TRP A 245 -11.95 -14.97 11.95
CA TRP A 245 -11.88 -16.12 11.05
C TRP A 245 -12.74 -15.99 9.77
N ARG A 246 -13.76 -15.15 9.79
CA ARG A 246 -14.62 -14.89 8.61
C ARG A 246 -14.02 -13.91 7.62
N ALA A 247 -12.98 -13.15 8.00
CA ALA A 247 -12.27 -12.22 7.13
C ALA A 247 -11.26 -12.93 6.20
N ILE A 248 -11.00 -14.22 6.44
CA ILE A 248 -9.98 -15.00 5.75
C ILE A 248 -10.51 -15.45 4.39
N ALA A 249 -9.77 -15.13 3.32
CA ALA A 249 -9.94 -15.69 1.99
C ALA A 249 -9.03 -16.93 1.81
N VAL A 250 -9.34 -17.79 0.86
CA VAL A 250 -8.56 -19.01 0.58
C VAL A 250 -7.14 -18.63 0.15
N PRO A 251 -6.10 -19.06 0.89
CA PRO A 251 -4.73 -18.60 0.65
C PRO A 251 -4.14 -19.17 -0.63
N GLY A 252 -3.32 -18.37 -1.31
CA GLY A 252 -2.70 -18.73 -2.58
C GLY A 252 -1.18 -18.82 -2.57
N GLU A 253 -0.51 -18.30 -1.54
CA GLU A 253 0.93 -18.10 -1.51
C GLU A 253 1.74 -19.33 -1.88
N LEU A 254 1.55 -20.46 -1.18
CA LEU A 254 2.31 -21.67 -1.45
C LEU A 254 2.05 -22.22 -2.86
N HIS A 255 0.79 -22.18 -3.34
CA HIS A 255 0.45 -22.67 -4.66
C HIS A 255 1.16 -21.87 -5.76
N GLY A 256 1.22 -20.55 -5.63
CA GLY A 256 1.91 -19.69 -6.58
C GLY A 256 3.43 -19.87 -6.56
N LEU A 257 4.06 -19.94 -5.38
CA LEU A 257 5.49 -20.19 -5.24
C LEU A 257 5.89 -21.55 -5.86
N TRP A 258 5.09 -22.60 -5.61
CA TRP A 258 5.31 -23.90 -6.22
C TRP A 258 5.12 -23.88 -7.74
N THR A 259 4.11 -23.16 -8.24
CA THR A 259 3.88 -23.00 -9.68
C THR A 259 5.06 -22.28 -10.36
N ALA A 260 5.60 -21.24 -9.74
CA ALA A 260 6.78 -20.54 -10.24
C ALA A 260 8.00 -21.46 -10.26
N HIS A 261 8.30 -22.10 -9.13
CA HIS A 261 9.43 -23.00 -8.98
C HIS A 261 9.36 -24.19 -9.95
N SER A 262 8.24 -24.92 -9.98
CA SER A 262 8.10 -26.13 -10.81
C SER A 262 8.17 -25.87 -12.31
N LYS A 263 7.84 -24.65 -12.78
CA LYS A 263 7.86 -24.29 -14.20
C LYS A 263 9.15 -23.58 -14.64
N TYR A 264 9.75 -22.78 -13.75
CA TYR A 264 10.80 -21.82 -14.09
C TYR A 264 12.03 -21.90 -13.18
N GLY A 265 11.98 -22.60 -12.05
CA GLY A 265 13.10 -22.79 -11.13
C GLY A 265 14.12 -23.82 -11.64
N LYS A 266 15.33 -23.78 -11.08
CA LYS A 266 16.44 -24.71 -11.36
C LYS A 266 16.91 -25.48 -10.12
N ALA A 267 16.83 -24.83 -8.92
CA ALA A 267 17.27 -25.42 -7.66
C ALA A 267 16.29 -26.46 -7.14
N THR A 268 16.68 -27.29 -6.17
CA THR A 268 15.73 -28.20 -5.53
C THR A 268 14.83 -27.43 -4.58
N TRP A 269 13.55 -27.77 -4.51
CA TRP A 269 12.58 -27.11 -3.62
C TRP A 269 13.05 -27.05 -2.18
N LYS A 270 13.55 -28.16 -1.65
CA LYS A 270 14.05 -28.27 -0.29
C LYS A 270 15.19 -27.29 -0.01
N SER A 271 16.16 -27.14 -0.93
CA SER A 271 17.29 -26.24 -0.73
C SER A 271 16.90 -24.77 -0.61
N LEU A 272 15.75 -24.37 -1.19
CA LEU A 272 15.24 -23.00 -1.09
C LEU A 272 14.62 -22.70 0.28
N ILE A 273 14.15 -23.73 1.00
CA ILE A 273 13.48 -23.58 2.31
C ILE A 273 14.44 -23.80 3.47
N GLU A 274 15.44 -24.68 3.31
CA GLU A 274 16.37 -25.09 4.37
C GLU A 274 17.05 -23.94 5.11
N PRO A 275 17.55 -22.85 4.44
CA PRO A 275 18.15 -21.72 5.15
C PRO A 275 17.15 -21.05 6.12
N THR A 276 15.89 -20.92 5.72
CA THR A 276 14.84 -20.36 6.57
C THR A 276 14.44 -21.26 7.72
N LEU A 277 14.43 -22.58 7.50
CA LEU A 277 14.24 -23.57 8.56
C LEU A 277 15.32 -23.45 9.63
N SER A 278 16.57 -23.30 9.22
CA SER A 278 17.71 -23.09 10.15
C SER A 278 17.51 -21.86 11.04
N LEU A 279 16.96 -20.76 10.50
CA LEU A 279 16.62 -19.56 11.29
C LEU A 279 15.51 -19.84 12.31
N LEU A 280 14.46 -20.54 11.92
CA LEU A 280 13.34 -20.89 12.82
C LEU A 280 13.77 -21.81 13.96
N GLU A 281 14.65 -22.79 13.70
CA GLU A 281 15.13 -23.77 14.67
C GLU A 281 16.14 -23.16 15.65
N LYS A 282 17.09 -22.39 15.16
CA LYS A 282 18.11 -21.72 15.99
C LYS A 282 17.57 -20.49 16.71
N GLY A 283 16.51 -19.89 16.19
CA GLY A 283 16.02 -18.58 16.56
C GLY A 283 16.62 -17.47 15.68
N TYR A 284 15.87 -16.41 15.48
CA TYR A 284 16.24 -15.28 14.63
C TYR A 284 15.99 -13.95 15.34
N PRO A 285 16.78 -12.90 15.04
CA PRO A 285 16.56 -11.59 15.66
C PRO A 285 15.29 -10.94 15.09
N VAL A 286 14.47 -10.40 15.98
CA VAL A 286 13.29 -9.60 15.60
C VAL A 286 13.76 -8.32 14.92
N SER A 287 13.25 -8.05 13.71
CA SER A 287 13.57 -6.83 12.96
C SER A 287 12.95 -5.60 13.63
N THR A 288 13.54 -4.42 13.39
CA THR A 288 12.99 -3.13 13.83
C THR A 288 11.56 -2.95 13.30
N ALA A 289 11.32 -3.26 12.02
CA ALA A 289 10.01 -3.17 11.41
C ALA A 289 8.95 -4.06 12.11
N LEU A 290 9.30 -5.30 12.44
CA LEU A 290 8.39 -6.17 13.19
C LEU A 290 8.16 -5.62 14.60
N ALA A 291 9.21 -5.21 15.32
CA ALA A 291 9.10 -4.69 16.68
C ALA A 291 8.22 -3.44 16.77
N GLU A 292 8.33 -2.51 15.80
CA GLU A 292 7.48 -1.32 15.73
C GLU A 292 6.00 -1.67 15.56
N VAL A 293 5.70 -2.64 14.70
CA VAL A 293 4.31 -3.12 14.51
C VAL A 293 3.79 -3.80 15.77
N LEU A 294 4.60 -4.64 16.40
CA LEU A 294 4.24 -5.30 17.67
C LEU A 294 3.93 -4.28 18.77
N ALA A 295 4.76 -3.23 18.89
CA ALA A 295 4.62 -2.21 19.92
C ALA A 295 3.32 -1.39 19.79
N ARG A 296 2.88 -1.07 18.56
CA ARG A 296 1.65 -0.28 18.32
C ARG A 296 0.38 -1.12 18.24
N SER A 297 0.47 -2.44 18.01
CA SER A 297 -0.68 -3.30 17.81
C SER A 297 -1.28 -3.79 19.15
N ARG A 298 -2.41 -3.22 19.55
CA ARG A 298 -3.14 -3.69 20.74
C ARG A 298 -3.59 -5.14 20.63
N ARG A 299 -3.86 -5.63 19.41
CA ARG A 299 -4.34 -6.99 19.14
C ARG A 299 -3.34 -8.07 19.52
N ILE A 300 -2.05 -7.81 19.39
CA ILE A 300 -0.99 -8.75 19.80
C ILE A 300 -1.15 -9.15 21.27
N LYS A 301 -1.56 -8.22 22.13
CA LYS A 301 -1.73 -8.47 23.58
C LYS A 301 -3.10 -9.09 23.93
N THR A 302 -4.10 -8.92 23.08
CA THR A 302 -5.49 -9.33 23.38
C THR A 302 -5.93 -10.60 22.65
N GLU A 303 -5.33 -10.92 21.50
CA GLU A 303 -5.68 -12.10 20.70
C GLU A 303 -4.84 -13.31 21.14
N PRO A 304 -5.48 -14.36 21.68
CA PRO A 304 -4.76 -15.52 22.22
C PRO A 304 -3.83 -16.20 21.22
N SER A 305 -4.26 -16.34 19.96
CA SER A 305 -3.46 -17.01 18.90
C SER A 305 -2.18 -16.24 18.53
N LEU A 306 -2.11 -14.93 18.83
CA LEU A 306 -0.95 -14.09 18.59
C LEU A 306 0.02 -13.98 19.77
N ARG A 307 -0.22 -14.68 20.87
CA ARG A 307 0.67 -14.67 22.07
C ARG A 307 2.10 -15.12 21.80
N ILE A 308 2.34 -15.80 20.68
CA ILE A 308 3.70 -16.14 20.21
C ILE A 308 4.60 -14.91 20.03
N PHE A 309 4.01 -13.72 19.85
CA PHE A 309 4.72 -12.44 19.73
C PHE A 309 4.93 -11.72 21.09
N ILE A 310 4.54 -12.33 22.19
CA ILE A 310 4.89 -11.90 23.54
C ILE A 310 6.16 -12.64 23.96
N ASN A 311 7.20 -11.89 24.34
CA ASN A 311 8.45 -12.47 24.82
C ASN A 311 8.22 -13.06 26.22
N PRO A 312 8.37 -14.39 26.42
CA PRO A 312 8.11 -15.03 27.70
C PRO A 312 9.05 -14.57 28.81
N ALA A 313 10.23 -14.05 28.48
CA ALA A 313 11.19 -13.56 29.47
C ALA A 313 10.76 -12.20 30.06
N THR A 314 10.00 -11.38 29.33
CA THR A 314 9.63 -10.04 29.77
C THR A 314 8.12 -9.88 30.01
N GLY A 315 7.30 -10.77 29.46
CA GLY A 315 5.83 -10.67 29.49
C GLY A 315 5.26 -9.56 28.57
N ASP A 316 6.10 -8.88 27.78
CA ASP A 316 5.72 -7.85 26.81
C ASP A 316 6.03 -8.30 25.38
N VAL A 317 5.67 -7.51 24.36
CA VAL A 317 5.97 -7.81 22.97
C VAL A 317 7.49 -7.89 22.75
N TYR A 318 7.90 -8.72 21.78
CA TYR A 318 9.30 -8.76 21.37
C TYR A 318 9.78 -7.41 20.87
N LYS A 319 11.01 -7.03 21.24
CA LYS A 319 11.72 -5.83 20.80
C LYS A 319 12.71 -6.16 19.68
N ALA A 320 13.15 -5.12 18.97
CA ALA A 320 14.19 -5.28 17.95
C ALA A 320 15.45 -5.92 18.55
N GLY A 321 15.98 -6.95 17.89
CA GLY A 321 17.14 -7.71 18.34
C GLY A 321 16.83 -8.88 19.28
N ASP A 322 15.65 -8.94 19.89
CA ASP A 322 15.25 -10.12 20.68
C ASP A 322 15.24 -11.37 19.81
N VAL A 323 15.64 -12.50 20.38
CA VAL A 323 15.66 -13.77 19.65
C VAL A 323 14.29 -14.45 19.74
N MET A 324 13.63 -14.58 18.58
CA MET A 324 12.32 -15.25 18.46
C MET A 324 12.48 -16.67 17.90
N ARG A 325 11.63 -17.58 18.38
CA ARG A 325 11.47 -18.94 17.85
C ARG A 325 10.02 -19.23 17.55
N ARG A 326 9.77 -19.93 16.44
CA ARG A 326 8.41 -20.31 16.02
C ARG A 326 8.37 -21.81 15.67
N PRO A 327 8.43 -22.70 16.66
CA PRO A 327 8.63 -24.13 16.44
C PRO A 327 7.49 -24.79 15.66
N VAL A 328 6.23 -24.38 15.86
CA VAL A 328 5.09 -24.94 15.09
C VAL A 328 5.20 -24.60 13.61
N LEU A 329 5.61 -23.37 13.26
CA LEU A 329 5.84 -22.97 11.88
C LEU A 329 7.05 -23.71 11.27
N ALA A 330 8.10 -23.94 12.07
CA ALA A 330 9.26 -24.74 11.64
C ALA A 330 8.85 -26.15 11.23
N GLN A 331 8.01 -26.82 12.03
CA GLN A 331 7.48 -28.14 11.69
C GLN A 331 6.64 -28.12 10.40
N THR A 332 5.82 -27.10 10.20
CA THR A 332 5.01 -26.93 8.99
C THR A 332 5.89 -26.72 7.76
N LEU A 333 6.88 -25.84 7.82
CA LEU A 333 7.81 -25.60 6.73
C LEU A 333 8.71 -26.83 6.45
N ARG A 334 9.08 -27.61 7.48
CA ARG A 334 9.82 -28.86 7.32
C ARG A 334 9.01 -29.87 6.50
N GLN A 335 7.74 -30.06 6.83
CA GLN A 335 6.85 -30.94 6.05
C GLN A 335 6.70 -30.47 4.60
N ILE A 336 6.58 -29.16 4.38
CA ILE A 336 6.49 -28.55 3.04
C ILE A 336 7.79 -28.75 2.27
N ALA A 337 8.96 -28.59 2.91
CA ALA A 337 10.28 -28.77 2.30
C ALA A 337 10.56 -30.22 1.91
N ASP A 338 10.14 -31.16 2.73
CA ASP A 338 10.37 -32.60 2.53
C ASP A 338 9.33 -33.27 1.60
N SER A 339 8.27 -32.54 1.25
CA SER A 339 7.19 -33.06 0.38
C SER A 339 7.58 -33.08 -1.09
N ALA A 340 7.35 -34.19 -1.76
CA ALA A 340 7.46 -34.28 -3.21
C ALA A 340 6.39 -33.46 -3.95
N ASP A 341 5.23 -33.22 -3.29
CA ASP A 341 4.15 -32.38 -3.79
C ASP A 341 3.60 -31.52 -2.63
N PRO A 342 4.22 -30.36 -2.38
CA PRO A 342 3.83 -29.49 -1.28
C PRO A 342 2.41 -28.89 -1.47
N VAL A 343 1.94 -28.74 -2.70
CA VAL A 343 0.59 -28.28 -3.00
C VAL A 343 -0.43 -29.35 -2.60
N LYS A 344 -0.20 -30.61 -2.95
CA LYS A 344 -1.07 -31.71 -2.51
C LYS A 344 -1.09 -31.79 -0.98
N LEU A 345 0.07 -31.71 -0.32
CA LEU A 345 0.18 -31.75 1.14
C LEU A 345 -0.64 -30.64 1.81
N PHE A 346 -0.48 -29.40 1.36
CA PHE A 346 -1.06 -28.21 1.98
C PHE A 346 -2.55 -28.03 1.67
N TYR A 347 -2.99 -28.31 0.44
CA TYR A 347 -4.35 -28.00 0.01
C TYR A 347 -5.31 -29.21 0.06
N ARG A 348 -4.81 -30.44 0.03
CA ARG A 348 -5.63 -31.67 -0.07
C ARG A 348 -5.21 -32.74 0.93
N GLY A 349 -3.96 -32.73 1.36
CA GLY A 349 -3.37 -33.74 2.23
C GLY A 349 -3.58 -33.45 3.72
N SER A 350 -2.69 -33.98 4.54
CA SER A 350 -2.80 -33.90 6.01
C SER A 350 -2.76 -32.48 6.55
N LEU A 351 -1.95 -31.58 5.96
CA LEU A 351 -1.96 -30.16 6.34
C LEU A 351 -3.28 -29.49 5.96
N GLY A 352 -3.81 -29.74 4.75
CA GLY A 352 -5.08 -29.19 4.30
C GLY A 352 -6.26 -29.61 5.18
N GLN A 353 -6.30 -30.89 5.55
CA GLN A 353 -7.32 -31.41 6.47
C GLN A 353 -7.24 -30.74 7.85
N LYS A 354 -6.03 -30.61 8.39
CA LYS A 354 -5.77 -29.96 9.68
C LYS A 354 -6.17 -28.49 9.67
N ILE A 355 -5.83 -27.76 8.61
CA ILE A 355 -6.21 -26.36 8.40
C ILE A 355 -7.74 -26.22 8.28
N ALA A 356 -8.39 -27.04 7.47
CA ALA A 356 -9.85 -27.00 7.31
C ALA A 356 -10.59 -27.30 8.61
N GLN A 357 -10.12 -28.26 9.38
CA GLN A 357 -10.69 -28.58 10.71
C GLN A 357 -10.54 -27.40 11.67
N GLU A 358 -9.37 -26.74 11.71
CA GLU A 358 -9.13 -25.57 12.53
C GLU A 358 -10.03 -24.39 12.11
N PHE A 359 -10.20 -24.13 10.81
CA PHE A 359 -11.12 -23.14 10.29
C PHE A 359 -12.56 -23.38 10.74
N GLN A 360 -13.06 -24.59 10.57
CA GLN A 360 -14.42 -24.98 10.97
C GLN A 360 -14.64 -24.83 12.48
N SER A 361 -13.68 -25.27 13.31
CA SER A 361 -13.76 -25.20 14.75
C SER A 361 -13.80 -23.76 15.28
N ASN A 362 -13.30 -22.81 14.49
CA ASN A 362 -13.25 -21.37 14.81
C ASN A 362 -14.31 -20.54 14.07
N GLY A 363 -15.24 -21.15 13.35
CA GLY A 363 -16.32 -20.45 12.65
C GLY A 363 -15.90 -19.72 11.38
N ALA A 364 -14.75 -20.08 10.77
CA ALA A 364 -14.42 -19.66 9.43
C ALA A 364 -15.39 -20.27 8.42
N ILE A 365 -15.53 -19.62 7.26
CA ILE A 365 -16.40 -20.11 6.17
C ILE A 365 -15.65 -21.01 5.18
N ILE A 366 -14.32 -21.08 5.28
CA ILE A 366 -13.47 -21.91 4.41
C ILE A 366 -13.66 -23.40 4.78
N LYS A 367 -13.88 -24.22 3.77
CA LYS A 367 -14.00 -25.68 3.86
C LYS A 367 -12.80 -26.35 3.18
N LEU A 368 -12.67 -27.67 3.35
CA LEU A 368 -11.63 -28.45 2.68
C LEU A 368 -11.75 -28.38 1.15
N GLU A 369 -12.98 -28.33 0.62
CA GLU A 369 -13.25 -28.17 -0.81
C GLU A 369 -12.66 -26.87 -1.35
N ASP A 370 -12.79 -25.77 -0.62
CA ASP A 370 -12.24 -24.46 -1.00
C ASP A 370 -10.72 -24.51 -1.14
N LEU A 371 -10.06 -25.14 -0.16
CA LEU A 371 -8.61 -25.39 -0.23
C LEU A 371 -8.27 -26.29 -1.41
N SER A 372 -8.96 -27.44 -1.53
CA SER A 372 -8.62 -28.49 -2.51
C SER A 372 -8.82 -28.07 -3.96
N THR A 373 -9.70 -27.11 -4.21
CA THR A 373 -10.00 -26.57 -5.55
C THR A 373 -9.19 -25.33 -5.91
N TYR A 374 -8.51 -24.71 -4.93
CA TYR A 374 -7.68 -23.53 -5.19
C TYR A 374 -6.56 -23.84 -6.19
N LYS A 375 -6.32 -22.90 -7.12
CA LYS A 375 -5.23 -22.95 -8.09
C LYS A 375 -4.69 -21.55 -8.35
N SER A 376 -3.39 -21.36 -8.28
CA SER A 376 -2.74 -20.20 -8.88
C SER A 376 -2.82 -20.30 -10.42
N ILE A 377 -2.87 -19.18 -11.10
CA ILE A 377 -3.09 -19.12 -12.54
C ILE A 377 -1.89 -18.45 -13.21
N VAL A 378 -1.36 -19.09 -14.24
CA VAL A 378 -0.40 -18.46 -15.16
C VAL A 378 -1.22 -17.63 -16.15
N ARG A 379 -1.06 -16.31 -16.10
CA ARG A 379 -1.85 -15.34 -16.88
C ARG A 379 -1.03 -14.76 -18.03
N GLU A 380 -1.71 -14.35 -19.09
CA GLU A 380 -1.16 -13.44 -20.08
C GLU A 380 -0.88 -12.09 -19.42
N PRO A 381 0.37 -11.57 -19.46
CA PRO A 381 0.70 -10.31 -18.81
C PRO A 381 0.15 -9.10 -19.57
N ILE A 382 0.04 -7.97 -18.87
CA ILE A 382 -0.13 -6.66 -19.49
C ILE A 382 1.24 -6.17 -19.93
N ILE A 383 1.41 -5.97 -21.24
CA ILE A 383 2.63 -5.47 -21.86
C ILE A 383 2.35 -4.06 -22.41
N THR A 384 3.05 -3.07 -21.87
CA THR A 384 2.87 -1.66 -22.20
C THR A 384 4.12 -1.11 -22.87
N LYS A 385 4.03 -0.80 -24.15
CA LYS A 385 5.10 -0.13 -24.92
C LYS A 385 5.01 1.37 -24.70
N MET A 386 6.04 1.94 -24.09
CA MET A 386 6.14 3.38 -23.82
C MET A 386 6.78 4.13 -24.97
N SER A 387 6.51 5.44 -25.08
CA SER A 387 7.00 6.29 -26.17
C SER A 387 8.52 6.42 -26.24
N ASN A 388 9.22 6.18 -25.13
CA ASN A 388 10.69 6.24 -25.02
C ASN A 388 11.41 4.93 -25.38
N GLY A 389 10.71 3.93 -25.94
CA GLY A 389 11.30 2.65 -26.35
C GLY A 389 11.42 1.62 -25.22
N LEU A 390 10.90 1.90 -24.04
CA LEU A 390 10.82 0.95 -22.93
C LEU A 390 9.49 0.19 -22.96
N VAL A 391 9.50 -1.00 -22.38
CA VAL A 391 8.34 -1.86 -22.24
C VAL A 391 8.17 -2.24 -20.76
N ALA A 392 7.01 -1.96 -20.21
CA ALA A 392 6.62 -2.45 -18.88
C ALA A 392 5.78 -3.71 -19.01
N CYS A 393 6.10 -4.70 -18.20
CA CYS A 393 5.37 -5.97 -18.08
C CYS A 393 4.91 -6.18 -16.65
N GLY A 394 3.66 -6.63 -16.47
CA GLY A 394 3.07 -6.90 -15.15
C GLY A 394 1.81 -7.75 -15.22
N PRO A 395 1.25 -8.17 -14.07
CA PRO A 395 0.07 -9.04 -14.05
C PRO A 395 -1.19 -8.30 -14.55
N PRO A 396 -2.14 -9.03 -15.14
CA PRO A 396 -3.45 -8.49 -15.48
C PRO A 396 -4.34 -8.31 -14.23
N PRO A 397 -5.55 -7.74 -14.37
CA PRO A 397 -6.53 -7.74 -13.28
C PRO A 397 -6.79 -9.18 -12.73
N PRO A 398 -6.94 -9.33 -11.41
CA PRO A 398 -7.25 -8.32 -10.42
C PRO A 398 -6.04 -7.58 -9.82
N SER A 399 -4.85 -7.64 -10.41
CA SER A 399 -3.75 -6.73 -10.03
C SER A 399 -3.99 -5.31 -10.57
N SER A 400 -3.23 -4.34 -10.06
CA SER A 400 -3.27 -2.95 -10.56
C SER A 400 -2.06 -2.57 -11.42
N ALA A 401 -1.28 -3.54 -11.94
CA ALA A 401 -0.15 -3.23 -12.80
C ALA A 401 -0.57 -2.42 -14.05
N ALA A 402 -1.73 -2.72 -14.64
CA ALA A 402 -2.27 -1.96 -15.77
C ALA A 402 -2.49 -0.47 -15.44
N VAL A 403 -2.90 -0.15 -14.20
CA VAL A 403 -3.09 1.23 -13.73
C VAL A 403 -1.74 1.93 -13.57
N THR A 404 -0.76 1.27 -12.96
CA THR A 404 0.62 1.76 -12.84
C THR A 404 1.25 2.01 -14.21
N HIS A 405 1.08 1.06 -15.13
CA HIS A 405 1.59 1.18 -16.50
C HIS A 405 0.91 2.32 -17.26
N LEU A 406 -0.38 2.58 -17.03
CA LEU A 406 -1.08 3.71 -17.63
C LEU A 406 -0.47 5.04 -17.20
N ILE A 407 -0.15 5.21 -15.91
CA ILE A 407 0.54 6.42 -15.41
C ILE A 407 1.87 6.62 -16.14
N LEU A 408 2.70 5.58 -16.22
CA LEU A 408 4.00 5.62 -16.89
C LEU A 408 3.86 5.92 -18.41
N ASN A 409 2.86 5.33 -19.06
CA ASN A 409 2.61 5.51 -20.48
C ASN A 409 2.10 6.94 -20.78
N LEU A 410 1.26 7.51 -19.93
CA LEU A 410 0.86 8.91 -20.02
C LEU A 410 2.07 9.85 -19.93
N LEU A 411 2.96 9.61 -18.96
CA LEU A 411 4.15 10.43 -18.74
C LEU A 411 5.18 10.30 -19.86
N SER A 412 5.40 9.09 -20.38
CA SER A 412 6.40 8.83 -21.42
C SER A 412 6.13 9.55 -22.74
N GLY A 413 4.92 10.03 -22.95
CA GLY A 413 4.56 10.81 -24.14
C GLY A 413 4.80 12.32 -24.02
N PHE A 414 5.19 12.81 -22.85
CA PHE A 414 5.66 14.17 -22.66
C PHE A 414 7.19 14.24 -22.80
N PRO A 415 7.75 15.41 -23.14
CA PRO A 415 9.20 15.61 -23.16
C PRO A 415 9.78 15.70 -21.74
N VAL A 416 9.70 14.58 -21.01
CA VAL A 416 10.21 14.46 -19.64
C VAL A 416 11.66 14.01 -19.66
N SER A 417 12.55 14.78 -19.04
CA SER A 417 13.98 14.47 -18.92
C SER A 417 14.59 15.12 -17.69
N SER A 418 15.80 14.73 -17.33
CA SER A 418 16.57 15.37 -16.23
C SER A 418 16.78 16.87 -16.45
N LYS A 419 16.80 17.34 -17.70
CA LYS A 419 16.92 18.79 -18.02
C LYS A 419 15.68 19.57 -17.59
N ASN A 420 14.50 18.96 -17.63
CA ASN A 420 13.25 19.61 -17.25
C ASN A 420 13.13 19.84 -15.74
N VAL A 421 13.86 19.08 -14.91
CA VAL A 421 13.85 19.18 -13.45
C VAL A 421 15.04 19.97 -12.91
N SER A 422 15.77 20.70 -13.76
CA SER A 422 16.86 21.59 -13.34
C SER A 422 16.38 22.88 -12.66
N THR A 423 15.09 23.21 -12.80
CA THR A 423 14.45 24.39 -12.18
C THR A 423 13.20 23.99 -11.39
N VAL A 424 12.80 24.84 -10.45
CA VAL A 424 11.55 24.66 -9.67
C VAL A 424 10.37 24.61 -10.63
N GLU A 425 10.24 25.55 -11.57
CA GLU A 425 9.12 25.61 -12.51
C GLU A 425 9.01 24.34 -13.38
N GLY A 426 10.12 23.89 -13.96
CA GLY A 426 10.15 22.67 -14.75
C GLY A 426 9.83 21.42 -13.93
N THR A 427 10.27 21.39 -12.66
CA THR A 427 9.93 20.30 -11.74
C THR A 427 8.44 20.33 -11.37
N VAL A 428 7.87 21.49 -11.08
CA VAL A 428 6.42 21.67 -10.85
C VAL A 428 5.61 21.16 -12.04
N GLU A 429 6.04 21.47 -13.27
CA GLU A 429 5.38 21.00 -14.48
C GLU A 429 5.35 19.46 -14.58
N ILE A 430 6.47 18.80 -14.29
CA ILE A 430 6.54 17.32 -14.29
C ILE A 430 5.66 16.71 -13.19
N TYR A 431 5.73 17.26 -11.99
CA TYR A 431 4.95 16.73 -10.87
C TYR A 431 3.45 17.02 -11.00
N HIS A 432 3.07 18.14 -11.63
CA HIS A 432 1.68 18.39 -12.02
C HIS A 432 1.19 17.30 -13.01
N LYS A 433 1.94 17.03 -14.07
CA LYS A 433 1.61 15.96 -15.02
C LYS A 433 1.52 14.59 -14.36
N PHE A 434 2.39 14.33 -13.39
CA PHE A 434 2.36 13.09 -12.61
C PHE A 434 1.07 12.97 -11.79
N LEU A 435 0.65 14.01 -11.07
CA LEU A 435 -0.61 14.04 -10.30
C LEU A 435 -1.83 13.88 -11.22
N GLU A 436 -1.85 14.58 -12.36
CA GLU A 436 -2.92 14.47 -13.35
C GLU A 436 -3.01 13.07 -13.96
N ALA A 437 -1.86 12.47 -14.29
CA ALA A 437 -1.78 11.09 -14.77
C ALA A 437 -2.29 10.08 -13.74
N MET A 438 -1.97 10.29 -12.45
CA MET A 438 -2.52 9.47 -11.36
C MET A 438 -4.04 9.56 -11.31
N LYS A 439 -4.63 10.76 -11.28
CA LYS A 439 -6.09 10.93 -11.23
C LYS A 439 -6.79 10.23 -12.39
N LEU A 440 -6.27 10.38 -13.60
CA LEU A 440 -6.82 9.71 -14.79
C LEU A 440 -6.74 8.19 -14.67
N ALA A 441 -5.63 7.65 -14.18
CA ALA A 441 -5.41 6.22 -14.05
C ALA A 441 -6.24 5.60 -12.91
N TYR A 442 -6.32 6.25 -11.74
CA TYR A 442 -7.15 5.79 -10.63
C TYR A 442 -8.66 5.86 -10.98
N GLY A 443 -9.08 6.86 -11.77
CA GLY A 443 -10.43 6.90 -12.31
C GLY A 443 -10.78 5.64 -13.14
N GLN A 444 -9.82 5.10 -13.89
CA GLN A 444 -10.01 3.88 -14.67
C GLN A 444 -9.97 2.59 -13.80
N ARG A 445 -9.32 2.61 -12.63
CA ARG A 445 -9.21 1.42 -11.77
C ARG A 445 -10.57 0.88 -11.32
N ARG A 446 -11.56 1.73 -11.12
CA ARG A 446 -12.87 1.39 -10.54
C ARG A 446 -13.69 0.37 -11.33
N VAL A 447 -13.42 0.24 -12.62
CA VAL A 447 -14.11 -0.70 -13.51
C VAL A 447 -13.31 -1.97 -13.78
N LEU A 448 -12.14 -2.12 -13.12
CA LEU A 448 -11.36 -3.34 -13.10
C LEU A 448 -11.79 -4.25 -11.95
N GLY A 449 -11.69 -5.56 -12.17
CA GLY A 449 -11.99 -6.61 -11.20
C GLY A 449 -11.39 -7.93 -11.67
N ASP A 450 -11.66 -9.01 -10.97
CA ASP A 450 -11.24 -10.35 -11.39
C ASP A 450 -11.72 -10.66 -12.82
N MET A 451 -10.76 -10.85 -13.74
CA MET A 451 -11.05 -11.02 -15.17
C MET A 451 -11.81 -12.31 -15.48
N ASP A 452 -11.82 -13.29 -14.60
CA ASP A 452 -12.59 -14.52 -14.76
C ASP A 452 -14.08 -14.29 -14.47
N PHE A 453 -14.41 -13.27 -13.67
CA PHE A 453 -15.78 -12.86 -13.30
C PHE A 453 -16.23 -11.60 -14.05
N VAL A 454 -15.31 -10.69 -14.33
CA VAL A 454 -15.55 -9.41 -15.01
C VAL A 454 -14.94 -9.48 -16.40
N LYS A 455 -15.68 -10.01 -17.37
CA LYS A 455 -15.19 -10.27 -18.74
C LYS A 455 -14.58 -9.06 -19.43
N GLN A 456 -14.97 -7.84 -19.05
CA GLN A 456 -14.45 -6.59 -19.62
C GLN A 456 -13.13 -6.15 -18.98
N ALA A 457 -12.72 -6.70 -17.82
CA ALA A 457 -11.55 -6.23 -17.08
C ALA A 457 -10.24 -6.39 -17.87
N PHE A 458 -10.01 -7.54 -18.51
CA PHE A 458 -8.80 -7.76 -19.30
C PHE A 458 -8.78 -6.96 -20.61
N PRO A 459 -9.83 -6.95 -21.45
CA PRO A 459 -9.91 -6.06 -22.61
C PRO A 459 -9.69 -4.59 -22.27
N LEU A 460 -10.27 -4.11 -21.15
CA LEU A 460 -10.08 -2.74 -20.70
C LEU A 460 -8.63 -2.48 -20.28
N ALA A 461 -8.02 -3.37 -19.50
CA ALA A 461 -6.61 -3.28 -19.13
C ALA A 461 -5.69 -3.26 -20.36
N LYS A 462 -6.00 -4.02 -21.40
CA LYS A 462 -5.32 -3.96 -22.72
C LYS A 462 -5.52 -2.61 -23.42
N THR A 463 -6.69 -1.99 -23.27
CA THR A 463 -6.95 -0.67 -23.83
C THR A 463 -6.02 0.40 -23.23
N PHE A 464 -5.63 0.27 -21.94
CA PHE A 464 -4.66 1.17 -21.28
C PHE A 464 -3.26 1.12 -21.89
N THR A 465 -2.95 0.10 -22.68
CA THR A 465 -1.65 -0.02 -23.37
C THR A 465 -1.67 0.55 -24.80
N ARG A 466 -2.86 0.89 -25.32
CA ARG A 466 -3.04 1.37 -26.70
C ARG A 466 -2.70 2.84 -26.81
N LYS A 467 -1.90 3.17 -27.83
CA LYS A 467 -1.44 4.54 -28.07
C LYS A 467 -2.59 5.55 -28.25
N ASP A 468 -3.61 5.20 -29.03
CA ASP A 468 -4.78 6.06 -29.29
C ASP A 468 -5.53 6.43 -28.01
N PHE A 469 -5.80 5.44 -27.15
CA PHE A 469 -6.45 5.65 -25.87
C PHE A 469 -5.60 6.51 -24.92
N VAL A 470 -4.31 6.22 -24.84
CA VAL A 470 -3.39 6.97 -23.98
C VAL A 470 -3.24 8.41 -24.45
N ASP A 471 -3.20 8.65 -25.76
CA ASP A 471 -3.13 10.00 -26.33
C ASP A 471 -4.41 10.81 -26.04
N LEU A 472 -5.60 10.18 -26.09
CA LEU A 472 -6.86 10.80 -25.67
C LEU A 472 -6.85 11.19 -24.19
N LEU A 473 -6.37 10.32 -23.32
CA LEU A 473 -6.23 10.64 -21.90
C LEU A 473 -5.16 11.71 -21.66
N ARG A 474 -4.03 11.64 -22.35
CA ARG A 474 -2.95 12.63 -22.24
C ARG A 474 -3.41 14.03 -22.65
N ALA A 475 -4.25 14.14 -23.66
CA ALA A 475 -4.85 15.41 -24.09
C ALA A 475 -5.76 16.04 -23.01
N LYS A 476 -6.22 15.26 -22.02
CA LYS A 476 -6.95 15.79 -20.88
C LYS A 476 -6.05 16.46 -19.83
N ILE A 477 -4.75 16.23 -19.84
CA ILE A 477 -3.80 16.87 -18.92
C ILE A 477 -3.56 18.29 -19.41
N THR A 478 -4.16 19.27 -18.72
CA THR A 478 -4.03 20.69 -19.03
C THR A 478 -3.09 21.37 -18.02
N ARG A 479 -2.95 22.69 -18.12
CA ARG A 479 -2.13 23.46 -17.18
C ARG A 479 -2.70 23.50 -15.76
N MET A 480 -4.01 23.35 -15.58
CA MET A 480 -4.74 23.46 -14.32
C MET A 480 -5.49 22.17 -14.00
N VAL A 481 -5.71 21.96 -12.71
CA VAL A 481 -6.53 20.83 -12.20
C VAL A 481 -8.00 21.02 -12.56
N HIS A 482 -8.70 19.91 -12.80
CA HIS A 482 -10.13 19.87 -13.07
C HIS A 482 -10.93 19.26 -11.90
N PRO A 483 -12.26 19.43 -11.86
CA PRO A 483 -13.11 18.72 -10.89
C PRO A 483 -13.03 17.20 -11.04
N ALA A 484 -13.27 16.45 -9.95
CA ALA A 484 -13.10 14.99 -9.91
C ALA A 484 -13.85 14.22 -11.01
N GLY A 485 -15.06 14.64 -11.37
CA GLY A 485 -15.83 14.04 -12.47
C GLY A 485 -15.15 14.08 -13.84
N TYR A 486 -14.23 15.02 -14.07
CA TYR A 486 -13.45 15.10 -15.30
C TYR A 486 -12.53 13.89 -15.50
N TYR A 487 -12.01 13.33 -14.42
CA TYR A 487 -11.11 12.18 -14.41
C TYR A 487 -11.85 10.82 -14.42
N GLY A 488 -13.18 10.82 -14.39
CA GLY A 488 -14.02 9.61 -14.43
C GLY A 488 -14.26 9.01 -13.06
N GLY A 489 -14.13 9.79 -11.98
CA GLY A 489 -14.22 9.29 -10.63
C GLY A 489 -15.34 9.89 -9.78
N ASP A 490 -16.08 9.02 -9.06
CA ASP A 490 -16.55 9.28 -7.71
C ASP A 490 -15.56 8.67 -6.76
N THR A 491 -15.21 9.34 -5.88
CA THR A 491 -14.22 9.48 -4.84
C THR A 491 -14.11 8.30 -3.88
N SER A 492 -12.88 7.86 -3.64
CA SER A 492 -12.50 6.95 -2.56
C SER A 492 -12.23 7.74 -1.25
N ALA A 493 -12.51 7.15 -0.09
CA ALA A 493 -12.05 7.71 1.19
C ALA A 493 -10.62 7.23 1.48
N GLU A 494 -9.80 8.09 2.06
CA GLU A 494 -8.41 7.76 2.38
C GLU A 494 -8.31 7.06 3.73
N LYS A 495 -7.61 5.92 3.77
CA LYS A 495 -7.22 5.23 5.01
C LYS A 495 -5.75 4.80 4.94
N ASN A 496 -5.10 4.66 6.09
CA ASN A 496 -3.71 4.22 6.20
C ASN A 496 -3.62 2.71 6.24
N ASP A 497 -2.71 2.12 5.43
CA ASP A 497 -2.45 0.69 5.46
C ASP A 497 -1.02 0.31 5.08
N HIS A 498 -0.49 -0.81 5.66
CA HIS A 498 0.92 -1.19 5.59
C HIS A 498 1.23 -2.69 5.48
N GLY A 499 0.27 -3.56 5.18
CA GLY A 499 0.39 -5.02 5.30
C GLY A 499 0.94 -5.80 4.09
N THR A 500 1.92 -5.30 3.33
CA THR A 500 2.42 -5.93 2.09
C THR A 500 3.95 -5.90 2.05
N THR A 501 4.59 -6.83 1.31
CA THR A 501 6.02 -6.84 1.00
C THR A 501 6.27 -6.97 -0.51
N HIS A 502 7.42 -6.47 -0.98
CA HIS A 502 7.86 -6.63 -2.36
C HIS A 502 9.29 -7.14 -2.44
N ILE A 503 9.53 -7.99 -3.43
CA ILE A 503 10.83 -8.61 -3.74
C ILE A 503 11.14 -8.37 -5.21
N SER A 504 12.31 -7.76 -5.48
CA SER A 504 12.86 -7.56 -6.83
C SER A 504 14.13 -8.39 -6.99
N VAL A 505 14.20 -9.21 -8.03
CA VAL A 505 15.36 -10.05 -8.34
C VAL A 505 15.77 -9.89 -9.79
N LEU A 506 17.07 -9.80 -10.03
CA LEU A 506 17.69 -9.92 -11.35
C LEU A 506 18.87 -10.87 -11.24
N ASP A 507 18.91 -11.92 -12.07
CA ASP A 507 20.06 -12.83 -12.11
C ASP A 507 21.06 -12.46 -13.23
N SER A 508 22.20 -13.14 -13.22
CA SER A 508 23.29 -12.91 -14.19
C SER A 508 22.92 -13.29 -15.63
N ASP A 509 21.93 -14.14 -15.82
CA ASP A 509 21.45 -14.54 -17.15
C ASP A 509 20.42 -13.56 -17.72
N GLY A 510 20.03 -12.54 -16.94
CA GLY A 510 19.05 -11.52 -17.33
C GLY A 510 17.60 -11.95 -17.10
N MET A 511 17.35 -13.01 -16.32
CA MET A 511 16.01 -13.29 -15.83
C MET A 511 15.68 -12.35 -14.66
N ALA A 512 14.50 -11.77 -14.70
CA ALA A 512 14.01 -10.83 -13.69
C ALA A 512 12.70 -11.29 -13.07
N VAL A 513 12.57 -11.15 -11.75
CA VAL A 513 11.35 -11.46 -11.00
C VAL A 513 10.96 -10.27 -10.13
N ALA A 514 9.75 -9.77 -10.32
CA ALA A 514 9.07 -8.85 -9.43
C ALA A 514 7.93 -9.60 -8.74
N LEU A 515 7.96 -9.71 -7.41
CA LEU A 515 6.97 -10.44 -6.61
C LEU A 515 6.44 -9.53 -5.51
N THR A 516 5.13 -9.33 -5.46
CA THR A 516 4.45 -8.65 -4.35
C THR A 516 3.53 -9.62 -3.62
N SER A 517 3.81 -9.85 -2.33
CA SER A 517 3.11 -10.79 -1.45
C SER A 517 2.45 -10.05 -0.28
N SER A 518 1.29 -10.52 0.15
CA SER A 518 0.53 -9.89 1.22
C SER A 518 -0.33 -10.88 1.99
N VAL A 519 -0.56 -10.56 3.26
CA VAL A 519 -1.69 -11.08 4.05
C VAL A 519 -2.80 -10.03 4.17
N ASN A 520 -2.78 -8.99 3.36
CA ASN A 520 -3.62 -7.80 3.27
C ASN A 520 -3.25 -6.75 4.33
N LEU A 521 -3.91 -6.65 5.48
CA LEU A 521 -3.51 -5.76 6.56
C LEU A 521 -2.37 -6.34 7.43
N GLU A 522 -1.79 -5.54 8.33
CA GLU A 522 -0.77 -6.03 9.25
C GLU A 522 -1.31 -7.17 10.13
N PHE A 523 -0.64 -8.34 10.06
CA PHE A 523 -1.09 -9.60 10.65
C PHE A 523 -2.45 -10.10 10.11
N GLY A 524 -2.89 -9.63 8.95
CA GLY A 524 -4.09 -10.05 8.27
C GLY A 524 -5.34 -10.02 9.18
N ALA A 525 -6.11 -11.09 9.19
CA ALA A 525 -7.30 -11.25 10.03
C ALA A 525 -7.01 -11.21 11.54
N SER A 526 -5.78 -10.93 11.94
CA SER A 526 -5.27 -11.03 13.32
C SER A 526 -5.49 -12.42 13.91
N LYS A 527 -5.43 -13.45 13.08
CA LYS A 527 -5.55 -14.85 13.47
C LYS A 527 -4.33 -15.65 13.02
N ARG A 528 -3.76 -16.40 13.94
CA ARG A 528 -2.69 -17.35 13.69
C ARG A 528 -3.21 -18.78 13.91
N SER A 529 -2.88 -19.68 13.02
CA SER A 529 -3.11 -21.11 13.21
C SER A 529 -2.28 -21.62 14.38
N GLU A 530 -2.91 -22.18 15.38
CA GLU A 530 -2.21 -22.83 16.50
C GLU A 530 -1.58 -24.15 16.04
N SER A 531 -2.21 -24.81 15.11
CA SER A 531 -1.80 -26.14 14.61
C SER A 531 -0.67 -26.09 13.57
N THR A 532 -0.54 -24.99 12.81
CA THR A 532 0.47 -24.84 11.76
C THR A 532 1.40 -23.63 11.94
N GLY A 533 1.07 -22.69 12.80
CA GLY A 533 1.83 -21.46 13.02
C GLY A 533 1.66 -20.40 11.93
N ILE A 534 0.79 -20.62 10.96
CA ILE A 534 0.51 -19.72 9.83
C ILE A 534 -0.35 -18.54 10.30
N ILE A 535 -0.03 -17.33 9.83
CA ILE A 535 -0.86 -16.13 10.00
C ILE A 535 -1.77 -16.02 8.77
N TRP A 536 -3.06 -15.79 9.03
CA TRP A 536 -4.08 -15.78 7.98
C TRP A 536 -4.36 -14.36 7.47
N ASN A 537 -4.57 -14.24 6.17
CA ASN A 537 -4.96 -13.03 5.49
C ASN A 537 -6.35 -12.52 5.94
N ASP A 538 -6.64 -11.26 5.66
CA ASP A 538 -7.97 -10.65 5.72
C ASP A 538 -8.41 -10.11 4.36
N SER A 539 -8.07 -10.81 3.29
CA SER A 539 -8.28 -10.36 1.89
C SER A 539 -9.75 -10.30 1.47
N MET A 540 -10.68 -10.75 2.33
CA MET A 540 -12.11 -10.52 2.12
C MET A 540 -12.48 -9.03 2.26
N ASP A 541 -11.70 -8.20 2.98
CA ASP A 541 -11.90 -6.74 3.06
C ASP A 541 -11.64 -6.02 1.73
N ASP A 542 -10.82 -6.60 0.86
CA ASP A 542 -10.54 -6.03 -0.46
C ASP A 542 -11.72 -6.10 -1.44
N PHE A 543 -12.77 -6.85 -1.11
CA PHE A 543 -14.04 -6.78 -1.83
C PHE A 543 -14.86 -5.57 -1.41
N THR A 544 -15.84 -5.21 -2.24
CA THR A 544 -16.92 -4.32 -1.84
C THR A 544 -17.85 -5.06 -0.88
N THR A 545 -17.68 -4.81 0.43
CA THR A 545 -18.42 -5.48 1.52
C THR A 545 -19.57 -4.64 2.07
N SER A 546 -19.57 -3.33 1.77
CA SER A 546 -20.59 -2.38 2.26
C SER A 546 -20.64 -1.15 1.36
N PRO A 547 -21.62 -0.24 1.54
CA PRO A 547 -21.61 1.08 0.92
C PRO A 547 -20.43 1.97 1.36
N ALA A 548 -19.79 1.64 2.49
CA ALA A 548 -18.60 2.35 2.97
C ALA A 548 -17.35 1.90 2.21
N PRO A 549 -16.32 2.76 2.11
CA PRO A 549 -15.02 2.38 1.55
C PRO A 549 -14.34 1.25 2.32
N ASP A 550 -13.55 0.43 1.59
CA ASP A 550 -12.69 -0.60 2.18
C ASP A 550 -11.57 -0.01 3.06
N ALA A 551 -10.71 -0.86 3.64
CA ALA A 551 -9.59 -0.43 4.49
C ALA A 551 -8.57 0.45 3.74
N PHE A 552 -8.47 0.31 2.42
CA PHE A 552 -7.58 1.12 1.56
C PHE A 552 -8.23 2.39 1.04
N GLY A 553 -9.48 2.66 1.42
CA GLY A 553 -10.20 3.86 1.05
C GLY A 553 -10.81 3.85 -0.33
N PHE A 554 -10.89 2.73 -1.02
CA PHE A 554 -11.63 2.64 -2.26
C PHE A 554 -13.13 2.56 -2.00
N GLY A 555 -13.89 3.39 -2.71
CA GLY A 555 -15.35 3.36 -2.66
C GLY A 555 -15.93 2.09 -3.26
N PRO A 556 -17.24 1.85 -3.06
CA PRO A 556 -17.93 0.67 -3.59
C PRO A 556 -17.75 0.54 -5.10
N SER A 557 -17.48 -0.67 -5.56
CA SER A 557 -17.36 -1.00 -6.97
C SER A 557 -18.32 -2.13 -7.31
N SER A 558 -19.17 -1.94 -8.31
CA SER A 558 -20.12 -2.95 -8.77
C SER A 558 -19.45 -4.19 -9.37
N VAL A 559 -18.20 -4.07 -9.80
CA VAL A 559 -17.42 -5.17 -10.38
C VAL A 559 -16.57 -5.93 -9.36
N ASN A 560 -16.39 -5.38 -8.13
CA ASN A 560 -15.61 -6.01 -7.06
C ASN A 560 -16.48 -6.53 -5.90
N ILE A 561 -17.72 -6.93 -6.19
CA ILE A 561 -18.64 -7.54 -5.21
C ILE A 561 -18.19 -8.97 -4.93
N ILE A 562 -18.40 -9.42 -3.67
CA ILE A 562 -18.10 -10.80 -3.24
C ILE A 562 -18.92 -11.81 -4.05
N GLU A 563 -18.22 -12.76 -4.63
CA GLU A 563 -18.77 -13.95 -5.29
C GLU A 563 -17.87 -15.16 -4.97
N PRO A 564 -18.43 -16.37 -4.71
CA PRO A 564 -17.64 -17.57 -4.45
C PRO A 564 -16.60 -17.85 -5.54
N GLY A 565 -15.36 -18.11 -5.14
CA GLY A 565 -14.24 -18.38 -6.05
C GLY A 565 -13.57 -17.14 -6.67
N LYS A 566 -14.16 -15.96 -6.53
CA LYS A 566 -13.65 -14.70 -7.07
C LYS A 566 -12.43 -14.21 -6.28
N ARG A 567 -11.50 -13.55 -6.97
CA ARG A 567 -10.34 -12.87 -6.40
C ARG A 567 -10.64 -11.40 -6.18
N PRO A 568 -10.39 -10.84 -4.99
CA PRO A 568 -10.60 -9.41 -4.78
C PRO A 568 -9.59 -8.57 -5.56
N MET A 569 -10.00 -7.36 -5.98
CA MET A 569 -9.14 -6.40 -6.65
C MET A 569 -8.00 -5.96 -5.73
N SER A 570 -6.77 -6.00 -6.20
CA SER A 570 -5.56 -5.65 -5.46
C SER A 570 -4.85 -4.45 -6.05
N SER A 571 -4.17 -3.67 -5.20
CA SER A 571 -3.27 -2.59 -5.63
C SER A 571 -1.85 -3.06 -5.96
N MET A 572 -1.51 -4.32 -5.72
CA MET A 572 -0.21 -4.88 -6.08
C MET A 572 0.08 -4.67 -7.56
N SER A 573 1.29 -4.21 -7.86
CA SER A 573 1.73 -3.84 -9.21
C SER A 573 3.18 -4.27 -9.47
N PRO A 574 3.55 -5.56 -9.25
CA PRO A 574 4.91 -6.01 -9.52
C PRO A 574 5.21 -5.87 -11.01
N THR A 575 6.26 -5.11 -11.35
CA THR A 575 6.55 -4.68 -12.71
C THR A 575 8.00 -4.94 -13.08
N VAL A 576 8.23 -5.49 -14.28
CA VAL A 576 9.54 -5.54 -14.92
C VAL A 576 9.53 -4.61 -16.12
N VAL A 577 10.54 -3.73 -16.22
CA VAL A 577 10.72 -2.84 -17.36
C VAL A 577 11.99 -3.23 -18.11
N TYR A 578 11.89 -3.36 -19.42
CA TYR A 578 13.00 -3.71 -20.30
C TYR A 578 13.06 -2.82 -21.55
N ASP A 579 14.21 -2.78 -22.18
CA ASP A 579 14.42 -2.09 -23.44
C ASP A 579 13.87 -2.92 -24.61
N TRP A 580 13.03 -2.32 -25.43
CA TRP A 580 12.35 -3.00 -26.54
C TRP A 580 13.29 -3.62 -27.56
N LYS A 581 14.41 -2.92 -27.86
CA LYS A 581 15.34 -3.33 -28.92
C LYS A 581 16.30 -4.41 -28.47
N SER A 582 16.85 -4.25 -27.27
CA SER A 582 17.87 -5.16 -26.75
C SER A 582 17.31 -6.28 -25.88
N GLY A 583 16.07 -6.21 -25.44
CA GLY A 583 15.48 -7.12 -24.44
C GLY A 583 16.09 -6.99 -23.04
N LYS A 584 17.06 -6.09 -22.81
CA LYS A 584 17.74 -5.97 -21.51
C LYS A 584 16.82 -5.34 -20.47
N VAL A 585 16.77 -5.96 -19.29
CA VAL A 585 16.06 -5.42 -18.13
C VAL A 585 16.64 -4.04 -17.77
N LYS A 586 15.77 -3.08 -17.48
CA LYS A 586 16.10 -1.74 -17.00
C LYS A 586 15.70 -1.53 -15.56
N LEU A 587 14.57 -2.10 -15.15
CA LEU A 587 14.05 -1.93 -13.80
C LEU A 587 13.19 -3.13 -13.41
N VAL A 588 13.39 -3.67 -12.22
CA VAL A 588 12.51 -4.62 -11.54
C VAL A 588 11.99 -3.89 -10.31
N ILE A 589 10.68 -3.76 -10.15
CA ILE A 589 10.12 -2.86 -9.15
C ILE A 589 8.74 -3.29 -8.65
N GLY A 590 8.48 -2.99 -7.41
CA GLY A 590 7.16 -2.99 -6.80
C GLY A 590 7.21 -2.34 -5.42
N ALA A 591 6.10 -2.37 -4.72
CA ALA A 591 5.98 -1.67 -3.45
C ALA A 591 5.02 -2.36 -2.49
N ALA A 592 5.10 -1.95 -1.23
CA ALA A 592 4.10 -2.12 -0.18
C ALA A 592 3.42 -0.77 0.12
N GLY A 593 2.21 -0.79 0.69
CA GLY A 593 1.50 0.41 1.12
C GLY A 593 0.08 0.57 0.56
N GLY A 594 -0.65 -0.52 0.42
CA GLY A 594 -2.05 -0.54 0.00
C GLY A 594 -2.29 0.19 -1.32
N SER A 595 -3.27 1.09 -1.36
CA SER A 595 -3.58 1.89 -2.56
C SER A 595 -2.39 2.69 -3.10
N ARG A 596 -1.45 3.05 -2.23
CA ARG A 596 -0.25 3.85 -2.55
C ARG A 596 0.86 3.04 -3.26
N ILE A 597 0.71 1.72 -3.40
CA ILE A 597 1.60 0.87 -4.20
C ILE A 597 1.68 1.38 -5.64
N ILE A 598 0.53 1.67 -6.24
CA ILE A 598 0.41 2.11 -7.64
C ILE A 598 1.22 3.38 -7.88
N SER A 599 0.99 4.42 -7.05
CA SER A 599 1.69 5.70 -7.16
C SER A 599 3.17 5.61 -6.80
N GLY A 600 3.53 4.80 -5.79
CA GLY A 600 4.92 4.58 -5.39
C GLY A 600 5.76 3.93 -6.47
N VAL A 601 5.25 2.86 -7.09
CA VAL A 601 5.90 2.20 -8.23
C VAL A 601 6.02 3.16 -9.41
N ALA A 602 4.94 3.86 -9.76
CA ALA A 602 4.96 4.82 -10.87
C ALA A 602 5.93 5.99 -10.61
N TYR A 603 5.99 6.49 -9.36
CA TYR A 603 6.90 7.58 -8.97
C TYR A 603 8.36 7.19 -9.12
N VAL A 604 8.78 6.07 -8.51
CA VAL A 604 10.18 5.62 -8.57
C VAL A 604 10.57 5.23 -10.00
N ALA A 605 9.67 4.59 -10.76
CA ALA A 605 9.89 4.28 -12.16
C ALA A 605 10.02 5.56 -13.03
N MET A 606 9.23 6.60 -12.78
CA MET A 606 9.38 7.91 -13.44
C MET A 606 10.76 8.52 -13.14
N GLN A 607 11.17 8.55 -11.87
CA GLN A 607 12.47 9.11 -11.46
C GLN A 607 13.63 8.37 -12.11
N THR A 608 13.58 7.02 -12.13
CA THR A 608 14.69 6.21 -12.67
C THR A 608 14.72 6.17 -14.21
N LEU A 609 13.56 6.01 -14.85
CA LEU A 609 13.46 5.73 -16.29
C LEU A 609 13.32 6.99 -17.16
N LEU A 610 12.73 8.07 -16.63
CA LEU A 610 12.48 9.31 -17.36
C LEU A 610 13.41 10.44 -16.89
N LEU A 611 13.73 10.50 -15.59
CA LEU A 611 14.56 11.56 -15.02
C LEU A 611 16.01 11.15 -14.75
N ASN A 612 16.34 9.85 -14.99
CA ASN A 612 17.68 9.29 -14.91
C ASN A 612 18.31 9.30 -13.49
N ASP A 613 17.48 9.24 -12.46
CA ASP A 613 17.94 9.04 -11.09
C ASP A 613 18.46 7.61 -10.88
N THR A 614 19.41 7.43 -9.95
CA THR A 614 19.69 6.09 -9.42
C THR A 614 18.48 5.59 -8.60
N VAL A 615 18.31 4.26 -8.54
CA VAL A 615 17.23 3.66 -7.76
C VAL A 615 17.22 4.16 -6.31
N LYS A 616 18.38 4.38 -5.70
CA LYS A 616 18.51 4.95 -4.34
C LYS A 616 17.95 6.37 -4.27
N ALA A 617 18.40 7.25 -5.16
CA ALA A 617 17.94 8.64 -5.18
C ALA A 617 16.42 8.71 -5.42
N ALA A 618 15.90 7.88 -6.32
CA ALA A 618 14.48 7.81 -6.62
C ALA A 618 13.63 7.32 -5.44
N VAL A 619 14.12 6.30 -4.71
CA VAL A 619 13.43 5.72 -3.55
C VAL A 619 13.45 6.68 -2.36
N ASP A 620 14.54 7.40 -2.14
CA ASP A 620 14.70 8.31 -0.99
C ASP A 620 13.84 9.58 -1.09
N LYS A 621 13.65 10.10 -2.31
CA LYS A 621 12.85 11.33 -2.49
C LYS A 621 11.47 11.22 -1.85
N PRO A 622 10.99 12.26 -1.16
CA PRO A 622 9.62 12.33 -0.67
C PRO A 622 8.62 12.19 -1.81
N ARG A 623 7.53 11.45 -1.56
CA ARG A 623 6.55 11.06 -2.58
C ARG A 623 5.28 11.90 -2.52
N LEU A 624 4.53 11.81 -3.62
CA LEU A 624 3.17 12.31 -3.78
C LEU A 624 2.21 11.15 -4.04
N HIS A 625 0.98 11.29 -3.60
CA HIS A 625 -0.11 10.35 -3.87
C HIS A 625 -1.43 11.08 -4.11
N ASP A 626 -2.17 10.68 -5.14
CA ASP A 626 -3.53 11.12 -5.40
C ASP A 626 -4.33 9.97 -6.02
N GLN A 627 -5.25 9.40 -5.26
CA GLN A 627 -6.13 8.33 -5.71
C GLN A 627 -7.53 8.81 -6.07
N LEU A 628 -7.68 10.12 -6.35
CA LEU A 628 -8.97 10.75 -6.67
C LEU A 628 -9.97 10.56 -5.53
N SER A 629 -9.56 10.91 -4.30
CA SER A 629 -10.38 10.73 -3.10
C SER A 629 -11.55 11.72 -3.00
N ILE A 630 -12.54 11.40 -2.13
CA ILE A 630 -13.69 12.29 -1.83
C ILE A 630 -13.23 13.67 -1.36
N SER A 631 -12.18 13.71 -0.57
CA SER A 631 -11.60 14.95 -0.06
C SER A 631 -10.91 15.78 -1.16
N ASN A 632 -10.61 15.17 -2.31
CA ASN A 632 -9.88 15.76 -3.44
C ASN A 632 -8.54 16.40 -3.04
N PHE A 633 -7.85 15.80 -2.06
CA PHE A 633 -6.51 16.18 -1.65
C PHE A 633 -5.49 15.18 -2.20
N ALA A 634 -4.42 15.70 -2.81
CA ALA A 634 -3.20 14.93 -3.00
C ALA A 634 -2.38 14.96 -1.70
N GLU A 635 -1.82 13.82 -1.31
CA GLU A 635 -0.94 13.69 -0.16
C GLU A 635 0.52 13.84 -0.59
N TYR A 636 1.34 14.42 0.29
CA TYR A 636 2.80 14.44 0.16
C TYR A 636 3.48 14.05 1.46
N GLU A 637 4.65 13.43 1.36
CA GLU A 637 5.45 13.05 2.52
C GLU A 637 6.17 14.25 3.15
N ALA A 638 6.43 14.16 4.45
CA ALA A 638 7.27 15.13 5.15
C ALA A 638 8.63 15.28 4.44
N GLY A 639 9.14 16.50 4.37
CA GLY A 639 10.35 16.83 3.62
C GLY A 639 10.15 17.07 2.12
N PHE A 640 8.92 16.98 1.60
CA PHE A 640 8.65 17.37 0.23
C PHE A 640 8.92 18.89 0.04
N PRO A 641 9.68 19.30 -1.03
CA PRO A 641 10.14 20.68 -1.17
C PRO A 641 9.00 21.71 -1.19
N GLN A 642 9.09 22.74 -0.34
CA GLN A 642 8.04 23.77 -0.18
C GLN A 642 7.79 24.53 -1.49
N ALA A 643 8.83 24.81 -2.28
CA ALA A 643 8.68 25.47 -3.57
C ALA A 643 7.80 24.66 -4.55
N LEU A 644 7.90 23.33 -4.52
CA LEU A 644 7.04 22.45 -5.34
C LEU A 644 5.60 22.44 -4.81
N ILE A 645 5.41 22.44 -3.48
CA ILE A 645 4.07 22.51 -2.88
C ILE A 645 3.37 23.80 -3.32
N THR A 646 4.09 24.95 -3.27
CA THR A 646 3.56 26.24 -3.72
C THR A 646 3.17 26.22 -5.19
N GLY A 647 4.09 25.82 -6.07
CA GLY A 647 3.82 25.79 -7.51
C GLY A 647 2.72 24.82 -7.92
N LEU A 648 2.57 23.68 -7.21
CA LEU A 648 1.46 22.74 -7.43
C LEU A 648 0.12 23.31 -6.95
N LYS A 649 0.09 24.06 -5.84
CA LYS A 649 -1.11 24.76 -5.37
C LYS A 649 -1.55 25.85 -6.36
N GLU A 650 -0.63 26.57 -6.96
CA GLU A 650 -0.90 27.56 -8.03
C GLU A 650 -1.54 26.95 -9.27
N ARG A 651 -1.30 25.65 -9.51
CA ARG A 651 -1.97 24.86 -10.57
C ARG A 651 -3.32 24.28 -10.13
N GLY A 652 -3.78 24.59 -8.91
CA GLY A 652 -5.08 24.20 -8.38
C GLY A 652 -5.07 22.88 -7.62
N HIS A 653 -3.91 22.22 -7.39
CA HIS A 653 -3.87 21.04 -6.54
C HIS A 653 -4.13 21.39 -5.08
N LYS A 654 -5.05 20.64 -4.45
CA LYS A 654 -5.24 20.66 -3.01
C LYS A 654 -4.26 19.66 -2.39
N LEU A 655 -3.30 20.16 -1.63
CA LEU A 655 -2.21 19.35 -1.06
C LEU A 655 -2.29 19.32 0.44
N ARG A 656 -2.07 18.14 1.04
CA ARG A 656 -1.90 17.96 2.48
C ARG A 656 -0.72 17.03 2.77
N VAL A 657 -0.14 17.18 3.96
CA VAL A 657 0.85 16.22 4.45
C VAL A 657 0.17 14.89 4.75
N GLY A 658 0.75 13.77 4.29
CA GLY A 658 0.27 12.44 4.62
C GLY A 658 0.58 12.07 6.08
N PHE A 659 -0.29 11.29 6.72
CA PHE A 659 -0.12 10.87 8.12
C PHE A 659 0.98 9.82 8.31
N SER A 660 1.44 9.18 7.22
CA SER A 660 2.47 8.13 7.24
C SER A 660 3.24 8.13 5.91
N ALA A 661 4.26 7.28 5.82
CA ALA A 661 4.94 7.01 4.56
C ALA A 661 3.93 6.59 3.48
N ILE A 662 4.04 7.17 2.28
CA ILE A 662 3.09 6.92 1.20
C ILE A 662 3.18 5.48 0.71
N SER A 663 4.39 4.93 0.60
CA SER A 663 4.62 3.53 0.19
C SER A 663 6.06 3.14 0.55
N ALA A 664 6.37 1.85 0.50
CA ALA A 664 7.76 1.38 0.57
C ALA A 664 8.11 0.65 -0.72
N VAL A 665 9.07 1.15 -1.47
CA VAL A 665 9.45 0.65 -2.79
C VAL A 665 10.75 -0.13 -2.70
N THR A 666 10.77 -1.31 -3.30
CA THR A 666 11.98 -2.13 -3.44
C THR A 666 12.26 -2.33 -4.92
N ALA A 667 13.48 -2.06 -5.37
CA ALA A 667 13.78 -2.11 -6.78
C ALA A 667 15.23 -2.49 -7.11
N VAL A 668 15.40 -3.09 -8.30
CA VAL A 668 16.68 -3.39 -8.95
C VAL A 668 16.71 -2.69 -10.31
N GLN A 669 17.74 -1.89 -10.56
CA GLN A 669 17.94 -1.10 -11.77
C GLN A 669 19.22 -1.54 -12.48
N THR A 670 19.22 -1.63 -13.80
CA THR A 670 20.48 -1.75 -14.57
C THR A 670 20.95 -0.38 -15.04
N SER A 671 22.22 -0.08 -14.84
CA SER A 671 22.85 1.17 -15.26
C SER A 671 24.25 0.87 -15.84
N GLY A 672 24.40 1.07 -17.16
CA GLY A 672 25.59 0.60 -17.88
C GLY A 672 25.77 -0.90 -17.71
N ASN A 673 26.95 -1.30 -17.22
CA ASN A 673 27.31 -2.70 -16.93
C ASN A 673 27.18 -3.04 -15.43
N ARG A 674 26.42 -2.27 -14.66
CA ARG A 674 26.21 -2.48 -13.25
C ARG A 674 24.75 -2.73 -12.94
N VAL A 675 24.51 -3.50 -11.88
CA VAL A 675 23.21 -3.72 -11.27
C VAL A 675 23.15 -2.89 -9.99
N LEU A 676 22.23 -1.94 -9.95
CA LEU A 676 21.96 -1.10 -8.79
C LEU A 676 20.73 -1.64 -8.07
N ALA A 677 20.75 -1.65 -6.74
CA ALA A 677 19.61 -2.11 -5.95
C ALA A 677 19.40 -1.21 -4.73
N ASN A 678 18.13 -1.04 -4.35
CA ASN A 678 17.77 -0.38 -3.09
C ASN A 678 16.48 -0.97 -2.51
N SER A 679 16.42 -1.01 -1.20
CA SER A 679 15.21 -1.30 -0.43
C SER A 679 14.90 -0.12 0.47
N ASP A 680 13.63 0.24 0.54
CA ASP A 680 13.14 1.47 1.14
C ASP A 680 13.30 1.50 2.66
N VAL A 681 13.95 2.52 3.17
CA VAL A 681 14.12 2.75 4.62
C VAL A 681 12.79 2.92 5.37
N ARG A 682 11.70 3.24 4.66
CA ARG A 682 10.34 3.37 5.25
C ARG A 682 9.82 2.06 5.86
N LYS A 683 10.45 0.92 5.53
CA LYS A 683 10.22 -0.39 6.18
C LYS A 683 11.27 -0.72 7.26
N GLY A 684 12.01 0.28 7.70
CA GLY A 684 12.99 0.16 8.77
C GLY A 684 14.42 0.05 8.27
N PRO A 685 15.41 0.33 9.15
CA PRO A 685 16.84 0.38 8.79
C PRO A 685 17.44 -0.98 8.46
N ALA A 686 16.76 -2.09 8.74
CA ALA A 686 17.22 -3.44 8.41
C ALA A 686 16.90 -3.86 6.96
N SER A 687 16.41 -2.94 6.13
CA SER A 687 16.14 -3.14 4.70
C SER A 687 17.46 -3.14 3.93
N TYR A 688 18.08 -4.31 3.80
CA TYR A 688 19.31 -4.48 3.03
C TYR A 688 19.08 -5.26 1.74
N ILE A 689 19.94 -4.94 0.77
CA ILE A 689 20.01 -5.61 -0.53
C ILE A 689 21.23 -6.54 -0.56
N ALA A 690 21.18 -7.56 -1.41
CA ALA A 690 22.29 -8.49 -1.63
C ALA A 690 22.50 -8.73 -3.13
N GLY A 691 23.74 -8.99 -3.53
CA GLY A 691 24.07 -9.26 -4.93
C GLY A 691 25.53 -9.67 -5.11
N PHE A 692 25.98 -9.82 -6.36
CA PHE A 692 27.36 -10.16 -6.72
C PHE A 692 27.72 -9.67 -8.13
#